data_15f1424c1492fa71599339f67718510b
#
_entry.id   15f1424c1492fa71599339f67718510b
#
_cell.length_a   1.000
_cell.length_b   1.000
_cell.length_c   1.000
_cell.angle_alpha   90.00
_cell.angle_beta   90.00
_cell.angle_gamma   90.00
#
_symmetry.space_group_name_H-M   'P 1'
#
loop_
_entity.id
_entity.type
_entity.pdbx_description
1 polymer ?
#
loop_
_entity_poly.entity_id
_entity_poly.type
_entity_poly.pdbx_seq_one_letter_code
_entity_poly.pdbx_strand_id
1 'polypeptide(L)'
;MINFRLVVGALAIVGLAPLSGHARATSEFSMAQVLHYPFASELAAAEHGDVIAWVCNLDGVRNVWMARGPSFTPSKATQYRDDDGQEITQLTFSPDGTRLVFVLGGDHDANWPAEGNLSPDPSTSPEQPVTAIWALPTNGGAPVKIDEGDAPVISVRGQVAYIKDNHVWTASLDGGKPERLFFDRGKDSDLSWSPDGTQLAFVSNRGDHSFIGIYTSKSTPLLYLTPSTNKDESPIWSPDGTRIAYTRRAGDGGPPRLLLTREPRPWSIWVASASDGTGHPVWKSPNTLAGSFPDVAGGANLHWAAGNRLVFMTYLDQWPHLYSVSAAGGTAVSLTPGAFMVEHVTESRDQRFMIYDANTGSTAGDDDRRHLFRVPVDHPGSVALTSGESLEWTPVAAAADRIAFVAATPQQPPTVAMSSLDGSHRATLPAATSSEFPVAQLIAPKQVTFKAADGTLVHGQLFDRGAAKSGDRKPAVMFLHGGPPRQMLLGWSYMDYYSNGYAVNQYLAAHGFVVLSVNYRLGIGYGLAFHHPEHAGFAGAAEYQDVVAGARFLQSLPSIDGKRIGVWGGSYGGYLTALALARNSDIFKAGVDLHGVHDWSRLIDARGGSQPPRFEKGDREKALEVAWNSSPDAAVDGWKSPVLLIQGDDDRNVRFQETVDLARRLEARNVPVEELVLPNEIHGFLRHASWIRADEATANFLARTLGVTGE
;
A
#
# COMPACT_ATOMS: atom_id res chain seq x y z
N MET A 1 -35.96 9.00 -84.93
CA MET A 1 -35.05 9.37 -86.02
C MET A 1 -33.69 9.60 -85.46
N ILE A 2 -32.76 8.70 -85.76
CA ILE A 2 -31.40 8.96 -86.25
C ILE A 2 -30.47 9.57 -85.20
N ASN A 3 -29.26 9.07 -84.81
CA ASN A 3 -28.32 8.15 -85.43
C ASN A 3 -27.28 7.71 -84.42
N PHE A 4 -26.81 6.46 -84.55
CA PHE A 4 -25.62 5.88 -83.96
C PHE A 4 -24.34 6.51 -84.52
N ARG A 5 -23.33 6.74 -83.72
CA ARG A 5 -21.91 6.59 -84.08
C ARG A 5 -21.10 5.99 -82.98
N LEU A 6 -20.55 4.81 -83.28
CA LEU A 6 -19.43 4.19 -82.53
C LEU A 6 -18.16 5.01 -82.70
N VAL A 7 -17.38 5.17 -81.64
CA VAL A 7 -15.95 5.47 -81.69
C VAL A 7 -15.21 4.53 -80.75
N VAL A 8 -14.34 3.72 -81.37
CA VAL A 8 -13.37 2.84 -80.69
C VAL A 8 -12.26 3.70 -80.23
N GLY A 9 -11.91 3.61 -78.96
CA GLY A 9 -10.80 4.31 -78.35
C GLY A 9 -9.98 3.37 -77.43
N ALA A 10 -8.68 3.32 -77.63
CA ALA A 10 -7.68 2.41 -77.15
C ALA A 10 -7.59 2.27 -75.60
N LEU A 11 -7.40 1.01 -75.13
CA LEU A 11 -6.98 0.69 -73.80
C LEU A 11 -5.54 1.22 -73.55
N ALA A 12 -5.42 2.18 -72.66
CA ALA A 12 -4.16 2.49 -72.01
C ALA A 12 -4.07 1.72 -70.69
N ILE A 13 -3.13 0.77 -70.58
CA ILE A 13 -2.78 0.07 -69.34
C ILE A 13 -2.02 1.06 -68.46
N VAL A 14 -2.66 1.59 -67.38
CA VAL A 14 -2.01 2.34 -66.31
C VAL A 14 -1.56 1.33 -65.28
N GLY A 15 -0.26 1.16 -65.17
CA GLY A 15 0.36 0.35 -64.11
C GLY A 15 0.04 0.93 -62.72
N LEU A 16 -0.65 0.15 -61.88
CA LEU A 16 -0.82 0.43 -60.48
C LEU A 16 0.55 0.21 -59.77
N ALA A 17 1.22 1.31 -59.41
CA ALA A 17 2.28 1.26 -58.42
C ALA A 17 1.70 0.85 -57.05
N PRO A 18 2.39 -0.02 -56.25
CA PRO A 18 1.91 -0.34 -54.95
C PRO A 18 1.99 0.92 -54.06
N LEU A 19 0.84 1.37 -53.57
CA LEU A 19 0.77 2.34 -52.47
C LEU A 19 1.47 1.70 -51.27
N SER A 20 2.71 2.11 -51.01
CA SER A 20 3.37 1.89 -49.73
C SER A 20 2.48 2.50 -48.65
N GLY A 21 1.72 1.64 -47.97
CA GLY A 21 0.99 2.01 -46.79
C GLY A 21 1.99 2.55 -45.79
N HIS A 22 2.02 3.85 -45.61
CA HIS A 22 2.60 4.44 -44.42
C HIS A 22 1.79 3.87 -43.25
N ALA A 23 2.43 3.02 -42.45
CA ALA A 23 1.89 2.66 -41.16
C ALA A 23 1.61 3.99 -40.43
N ARG A 24 0.34 4.29 -40.19
CA ARG A 24 -0.09 5.40 -39.40
C ARG A 24 0.55 5.19 -38.05
N ALA A 25 1.46 6.08 -37.63
CA ALA A 25 1.94 6.09 -36.27
C ALA A 25 0.69 6.06 -35.36
N THR A 26 0.54 5.00 -34.57
CA THR A 26 -0.52 4.93 -33.59
C THR A 26 -0.28 6.13 -32.67
N SER A 27 -1.27 7.03 -32.59
CA SER A 27 -1.19 8.17 -31.68
C SER A 27 -0.89 7.62 -30.27
N GLU A 28 0.11 8.18 -29.62
CA GLU A 28 0.44 7.83 -28.23
C GLU A 28 -0.76 8.18 -27.35
N PHE A 29 -0.98 7.38 -26.28
CA PHE A 29 -2.10 7.61 -25.37
C PHE A 29 -1.84 8.82 -24.46
N SER A 30 -2.89 9.49 -24.02
CA SER A 30 -2.82 10.61 -23.06
C SER A 30 -2.67 10.11 -21.62
N MET A 31 -2.26 11.02 -20.70
CA MET A 31 -2.21 10.74 -19.27
C MET A 31 -3.61 10.32 -18.76
N ALA A 32 -4.65 11.05 -19.13
CA ALA A 32 -6.01 10.70 -18.76
C ALA A 32 -6.42 9.30 -19.22
N GLN A 33 -5.99 8.85 -20.42
CA GLN A 33 -6.31 7.50 -20.89
C GLN A 33 -5.61 6.40 -20.08
N VAL A 34 -4.34 6.56 -19.72
CA VAL A 34 -3.61 5.54 -18.95
C VAL A 34 -4.03 5.51 -17.48
N LEU A 35 -4.61 6.59 -16.96
CA LEU A 35 -5.18 6.67 -15.62
C LEU A 35 -6.67 6.30 -15.57
N HIS A 36 -7.33 6.10 -16.72
CA HIS A 36 -8.74 5.71 -16.81
C HIS A 36 -8.91 4.20 -16.65
N TYR A 37 -8.67 3.66 -15.47
CA TYR A 37 -8.84 2.24 -15.13
C TYR A 37 -9.55 2.05 -13.81
N PRO A 38 -10.36 0.99 -13.65
CA PRO A 38 -10.92 0.64 -12.37
C PRO A 38 -9.82 0.09 -11.44
N PHE A 39 -9.70 0.65 -10.25
CA PHE A 39 -8.83 0.11 -9.20
C PHE A 39 -9.66 -0.62 -8.16
N ALA A 40 -9.34 -1.90 -7.91
CA ALA A 40 -10.03 -2.74 -6.95
C ALA A 40 -9.27 -2.76 -5.61
N SER A 41 -9.95 -2.40 -4.53
CA SER A 41 -9.42 -2.42 -3.16
C SER A 41 -10.46 -3.00 -2.18
N GLU A 42 -10.11 -3.14 -0.90
CA GLU A 42 -11.01 -3.57 0.18
C GLU A 42 -11.75 -4.89 -0.12
N LEU A 43 -11.09 -5.86 -0.77
CA LEU A 43 -11.71 -7.14 -1.07
C LEU A 43 -12.03 -7.89 0.22
N ALA A 44 -13.31 -8.17 0.44
CA ALA A 44 -13.84 -8.88 1.59
C ALA A 44 -14.75 -10.05 1.18
N ALA A 45 -14.84 -11.07 2.02
CA ALA A 45 -15.73 -12.20 1.85
C ALA A 45 -16.57 -12.42 3.10
N ALA A 46 -17.83 -12.77 2.94
CA ALA A 46 -18.67 -13.18 4.05
C ALA A 46 -18.25 -14.56 4.56
N GLU A 47 -18.32 -14.78 5.88
CA GLU A 47 -18.06 -16.08 6.49
C GLU A 47 -19.05 -17.14 5.98
N HIS A 48 -20.33 -16.74 5.81
CA HIS A 48 -21.37 -17.58 5.25
C HIS A 48 -22.08 -16.89 4.07
N GLY A 49 -22.76 -17.65 3.22
CA GLY A 49 -23.60 -17.13 2.14
C GLY A 49 -22.89 -16.87 0.81
N ASP A 50 -21.63 -17.31 0.64
CA ASP A 50 -20.86 -17.24 -0.61
C ASP A 50 -20.98 -15.88 -1.33
N VAL A 51 -20.66 -14.83 -0.62
CA VAL A 51 -20.72 -13.44 -1.10
C VAL A 51 -19.37 -12.77 -0.88
N ILE A 52 -18.92 -12.01 -1.89
CA ILE A 52 -17.74 -11.15 -1.80
C ILE A 52 -18.12 -9.71 -2.13
N ALA A 53 -17.37 -8.77 -1.60
CA ALA A 53 -17.47 -7.34 -1.92
C ALA A 53 -16.09 -6.72 -2.08
N TRP A 54 -16.01 -5.66 -2.86
CA TRP A 54 -14.81 -4.85 -3.01
C TRP A 54 -15.18 -3.40 -3.32
N VAL A 55 -14.27 -2.50 -3.11
CA VAL A 55 -14.37 -1.13 -3.60
C VAL A 55 -13.76 -1.06 -4.99
N CYS A 56 -14.44 -0.39 -5.90
CA CYS A 56 -13.91 -0.05 -7.20
C CYS A 56 -13.86 1.48 -7.32
N ASN A 57 -12.65 2.00 -7.44
CA ASN A 57 -12.38 3.41 -7.77
C ASN A 57 -12.20 3.51 -9.30
N LEU A 58 -13.05 4.27 -9.97
CA LEU A 58 -12.92 4.62 -11.38
C LEU A 58 -12.99 6.14 -11.51
N ASP A 59 -11.89 6.76 -11.91
CA ASP A 59 -11.76 8.22 -12.06
C ASP A 59 -12.12 8.99 -10.78
N GLY A 60 -11.75 8.49 -9.59
CA GLY A 60 -12.07 9.06 -8.30
C GLY A 60 -13.45 8.71 -7.76
N VAL A 61 -14.32 8.13 -8.61
CA VAL A 61 -15.67 7.71 -8.20
C VAL A 61 -15.62 6.33 -7.56
N ARG A 62 -15.70 6.29 -6.25
CA ARG A 62 -15.61 5.06 -5.44
C ARG A 62 -16.97 4.45 -5.22
N ASN A 63 -17.10 3.15 -5.49
CA ASN A 63 -18.34 2.40 -5.26
C ASN A 63 -18.05 0.99 -4.74
N VAL A 64 -18.96 0.49 -3.92
CA VAL A 64 -18.97 -0.91 -3.50
C VAL A 64 -19.54 -1.76 -4.63
N TRP A 65 -18.83 -2.83 -4.96
CA TRP A 65 -19.28 -3.89 -5.85
C TRP A 65 -19.42 -5.19 -5.08
N MET A 66 -20.33 -6.04 -5.49
CA MET A 66 -20.56 -7.36 -4.87
C MET A 66 -20.74 -8.44 -5.94
N ALA A 67 -20.38 -9.66 -5.57
CA ALA A 67 -20.68 -10.85 -6.35
C ALA A 67 -21.10 -12.00 -5.41
N ARG A 68 -22.13 -12.75 -5.83
CA ARG A 68 -22.70 -13.84 -5.04
C ARG A 68 -22.65 -15.17 -5.80
N GLY A 69 -22.28 -16.22 -5.08
CA GLY A 69 -22.29 -17.58 -5.58
C GLY A 69 -23.71 -18.09 -5.98
N PRO A 70 -23.77 -19.13 -6.83
CA PRO A 70 -22.63 -19.87 -7.38
C PRO A 70 -21.94 -19.20 -8.58
N SER A 71 -22.59 -18.23 -9.26
CA SER A 71 -22.08 -17.60 -10.50
C SER A 71 -21.03 -16.52 -10.22
N PHE A 72 -21.07 -15.87 -9.07
CA PHE A 72 -20.24 -14.70 -8.73
C PHE A 72 -20.25 -13.61 -9.79
N THR A 73 -21.43 -13.31 -10.35
CA THR A 73 -21.57 -12.22 -11.32
C THR A 73 -21.46 -10.87 -10.62
N PRO A 74 -20.51 -10.00 -11.01
CA PRO A 74 -20.34 -8.69 -10.39
C PRO A 74 -21.55 -7.79 -10.58
N SER A 75 -21.88 -7.03 -9.54
CA SER A 75 -22.89 -5.98 -9.61
C SER A 75 -22.50 -4.79 -8.74
N LYS A 76 -22.81 -3.58 -9.20
CA LYS A 76 -22.57 -2.34 -8.46
C LYS A 76 -23.61 -2.19 -7.35
N ALA A 77 -23.16 -2.12 -6.10
CA ALA A 77 -24.02 -2.11 -4.92
C ALA A 77 -24.34 -0.71 -4.40
N THR A 78 -23.45 0.27 -4.63
CA THR A 78 -23.70 1.69 -4.35
C THR A 78 -23.73 2.50 -5.65
N GLN A 79 -24.22 3.76 -5.61
CA GLN A 79 -24.44 4.57 -6.83
C GLN A 79 -23.83 5.97 -6.69
N TYR A 80 -22.66 6.09 -6.03
CA TYR A 80 -21.93 7.36 -5.95
C TYR A 80 -21.45 7.77 -7.34
N ARG A 81 -21.32 9.09 -7.59
CA ARG A 81 -21.06 9.64 -8.92
C ARG A 81 -19.96 10.69 -8.96
N ASP A 82 -19.52 11.17 -7.82
CA ASP A 82 -18.63 12.32 -7.72
C ASP A 82 -17.21 11.89 -7.31
N ASP A 83 -16.19 12.57 -7.85
CA ASP A 83 -14.81 12.53 -7.40
C ASP A 83 -14.66 13.54 -6.25
N ASP A 84 -15.28 13.23 -5.10
CA ASP A 84 -15.28 14.08 -3.91
C ASP A 84 -14.09 13.84 -2.98
N GLY A 85 -13.30 12.79 -3.27
CA GLY A 85 -12.15 12.39 -2.47
C GLY A 85 -12.53 11.61 -1.20
N GLN A 86 -13.80 11.25 -0.99
CA GLN A 86 -14.19 10.48 0.19
C GLN A 86 -13.90 8.99 -0.04
N GLU A 87 -13.14 8.39 0.87
CA GLU A 87 -12.80 6.97 0.78
C GLU A 87 -13.97 6.07 1.19
N ILE A 88 -14.01 4.86 0.64
CA ILE A 88 -14.82 3.75 1.13
C ILE A 88 -13.85 2.66 1.59
N THR A 89 -13.90 2.33 2.88
CA THR A 89 -12.94 1.41 3.50
C THR A 89 -13.64 0.44 4.46
N GLN A 90 -12.87 -0.53 4.97
CA GLN A 90 -13.25 -1.43 6.06
C GLN A 90 -14.53 -2.22 5.78
N LEU A 91 -14.63 -2.78 4.57
CA LEU A 91 -15.74 -3.64 4.18
C LEU A 91 -15.84 -4.85 5.12
N THR A 92 -16.91 -4.91 5.91
CA THR A 92 -17.13 -5.96 6.91
C THR A 92 -18.51 -6.57 6.73
N PHE A 93 -18.57 -7.87 6.47
CA PHE A 93 -19.83 -8.60 6.39
C PHE A 93 -20.38 -8.96 7.78
N SER A 94 -21.70 -8.98 7.90
CA SER A 94 -22.32 -9.72 9.00
C SER A 94 -21.99 -11.22 8.87
N PRO A 95 -21.83 -11.97 9.97
CA PRO A 95 -21.45 -13.40 9.91
C PRO A 95 -22.38 -14.23 9.03
N ASP A 96 -23.67 -13.91 8.97
CA ASP A 96 -24.67 -14.57 8.10
C ASP A 96 -24.61 -14.12 6.62
N GLY A 97 -23.74 -13.16 6.28
CA GLY A 97 -23.59 -12.62 4.93
C GLY A 97 -24.78 -11.82 4.39
N THR A 98 -25.74 -11.41 5.24
CA THR A 98 -26.95 -10.69 4.81
C THR A 98 -26.78 -9.18 4.78
N ARG A 99 -25.79 -8.65 5.48
CA ARG A 99 -25.43 -7.22 5.54
C ARG A 99 -23.96 -7.04 5.26
N LEU A 100 -23.64 -5.92 4.62
CA LEU A 100 -22.29 -5.38 4.50
C LEU A 100 -22.25 -4.04 5.23
N VAL A 101 -21.27 -3.84 6.09
CA VAL A 101 -20.97 -2.55 6.72
C VAL A 101 -19.69 -2.01 6.09
N PHE A 102 -19.62 -0.71 5.90
CA PHE A 102 -18.44 -0.02 5.40
C PHE A 102 -18.31 1.38 6.02
N VAL A 103 -17.13 1.93 5.96
CA VAL A 103 -16.86 3.33 6.36
C VAL A 103 -16.80 4.18 5.09
N LEU A 104 -17.47 5.33 5.11
CA LEU A 104 -17.39 6.35 4.07
C LEU A 104 -16.81 7.62 4.68
N GLY A 105 -15.76 8.15 4.05
CA GLY A 105 -15.01 9.31 4.53
C GLY A 105 -13.76 8.91 5.34
N GLY A 106 -12.97 9.90 5.71
CA GLY A 106 -11.69 9.70 6.40
C GLY A 106 -10.50 9.67 5.44
N ASP A 107 -9.33 9.44 5.99
CA ASP A 107 -8.04 9.42 5.30
C ASP A 107 -7.22 8.20 5.75
N HIS A 108 -7.86 7.04 5.81
CA HIS A 108 -7.34 5.82 6.37
C HIS A 108 -5.96 5.48 5.79
N ASP A 109 -4.94 5.48 6.67
CA ASP A 109 -3.53 5.21 6.37
C ASP A 109 -2.84 6.18 5.37
N ALA A 110 -3.57 7.13 4.79
CA ALA A 110 -3.05 8.07 3.80
C ALA A 110 -2.52 9.38 4.41
N ASN A 111 -2.87 9.67 5.67
CA ASN A 111 -2.44 10.87 6.38
C ASN A 111 -2.38 10.62 7.90
N TRP A 112 -1.55 11.37 8.63
CA TRP A 112 -1.56 11.26 10.10
C TRP A 112 -2.79 11.95 10.69
N PRO A 113 -3.33 11.43 11.83
CA PRO A 113 -4.54 11.99 12.42
C PRO A 113 -4.42 13.48 12.73
N ALA A 114 -5.45 14.25 12.39
CA ALA A 114 -5.53 15.66 12.74
C ALA A 114 -5.87 15.87 14.22
N GLU A 115 -5.44 17.00 14.77
CA GLU A 115 -6.06 17.52 15.99
C GLU A 115 -7.52 17.89 15.66
N GLY A 116 -8.47 17.32 16.41
CA GLY A 116 -9.91 17.57 16.23
C GLY A 116 -10.65 16.66 15.27
N ASN A 117 -10.02 15.56 14.78
CA ASN A 117 -10.65 14.55 13.92
C ASN A 117 -11.39 15.11 12.68
N LEU A 118 -10.82 16.12 12.04
CA LEU A 118 -11.37 16.65 10.79
C LEU A 118 -11.11 15.65 9.66
N SER A 119 -12.17 15.22 9.00
CA SER A 119 -12.06 14.45 7.75
C SER A 119 -11.45 15.31 6.64
N PRO A 120 -10.66 14.75 5.72
CA PRO A 120 -10.13 15.50 4.59
C PRO A 120 -11.26 16.01 3.69
N ASP A 121 -11.05 17.20 3.13
CA ASP A 121 -11.99 17.84 2.21
C ASP A 121 -11.29 18.35 0.94
N PRO A 122 -10.74 17.46 0.10
CA PRO A 122 -10.06 17.86 -1.12
C PRO A 122 -11.02 18.43 -2.20
N SER A 123 -12.32 18.24 -2.01
CA SER A 123 -13.35 18.85 -2.85
C SER A 123 -13.62 20.33 -2.50
N THR A 124 -13.05 20.81 -1.40
CA THR A 124 -13.31 22.18 -0.86
C THR A 124 -14.80 22.46 -0.62
N SER A 125 -15.51 21.44 -0.07
CA SER A 125 -16.92 21.56 0.26
C SER A 125 -17.16 22.64 1.32
N PRO A 126 -18.22 23.45 1.22
CA PRO A 126 -18.58 24.37 2.30
C PRO A 126 -19.12 23.64 3.54
N GLU A 127 -19.49 22.38 3.42
CA GLU A 127 -19.89 21.51 4.52
C GLU A 127 -18.78 20.50 4.79
N GLN A 128 -18.33 20.41 6.06
CA GLN A 128 -17.26 19.51 6.48
C GLN A 128 -17.67 18.04 6.24
N PRO A 129 -16.92 17.25 5.45
CA PRO A 129 -17.14 15.82 5.36
C PRO A 129 -17.01 15.13 6.71
N VAL A 130 -17.72 14.02 6.89
CA VAL A 130 -17.72 13.26 8.12
C VAL A 130 -17.37 11.79 7.82
N THR A 131 -16.55 11.18 8.66
CA THR A 131 -16.32 9.74 8.65
C THR A 131 -17.52 9.04 9.25
N ALA A 132 -18.19 8.19 8.49
CA ALA A 132 -19.44 7.57 8.91
C ALA A 132 -19.55 6.10 8.50
N ILE A 133 -20.23 5.32 9.34
CA ILE A 133 -20.49 3.91 9.17
C ILE A 133 -21.84 3.74 8.47
N TRP A 134 -21.83 2.92 7.41
CA TRP A 134 -23.00 2.64 6.60
C TRP A 134 -23.27 1.14 6.55
N ALA A 135 -24.52 0.73 6.54
CA ALA A 135 -24.94 -0.65 6.32
C ALA A 135 -25.68 -0.79 5.00
N LEU A 136 -25.39 -1.86 4.28
CA LEU A 136 -25.97 -2.20 2.98
C LEU A 136 -26.50 -3.64 2.99
N PRO A 137 -27.78 -3.88 2.62
CA PRO A 137 -28.27 -5.24 2.42
C PRO A 137 -27.59 -5.94 1.24
N THR A 138 -27.09 -7.15 1.42
CA THR A 138 -26.37 -7.88 0.36
C THR A 138 -27.29 -8.47 -0.73
N ASN A 139 -28.58 -8.42 -0.55
CA ASN A 139 -29.60 -8.80 -1.54
C ASN A 139 -30.18 -7.62 -2.33
N GLY A 140 -29.61 -6.43 -2.18
CA GLY A 140 -30.03 -5.20 -2.82
C GLY A 140 -30.74 -4.23 -1.90
N GLY A 141 -30.67 -2.96 -2.21
CA GLY A 141 -31.22 -1.85 -1.42
C GLY A 141 -30.24 -0.68 -1.33
N ALA A 142 -30.70 0.45 -0.81
CA ALA A 142 -29.81 1.61 -0.58
C ALA A 142 -29.04 1.43 0.74
N PRO A 143 -27.79 1.97 0.82
CA PRO A 143 -27.07 2.01 2.07
C PRO A 143 -27.75 2.94 3.07
N VAL A 144 -27.70 2.57 4.36
CA VAL A 144 -28.28 3.35 5.46
C VAL A 144 -27.16 3.73 6.42
N LYS A 145 -27.06 5.01 6.74
CA LYS A 145 -26.09 5.53 7.74
C LYS A 145 -26.46 4.98 9.12
N ILE A 146 -25.49 4.36 9.80
CA ILE A 146 -25.62 3.89 11.17
C ILE A 146 -25.28 5.02 12.14
N ASP A 147 -24.07 5.56 12.06
CA ASP A 147 -23.58 6.67 12.89
C ASP A 147 -22.29 7.25 12.27
N GLU A 148 -21.77 8.29 12.88
CA GLU A 148 -20.41 8.76 12.68
C GLU A 148 -19.46 7.89 13.52
N GLY A 149 -18.34 7.51 12.93
CA GLY A 149 -17.36 6.64 13.59
C GLY A 149 -16.57 5.80 12.60
N ASP A 150 -15.76 4.91 13.14
CA ASP A 150 -14.73 4.16 12.42
C ASP A 150 -14.54 2.76 13.02
N ALA A 151 -13.76 1.89 12.35
CA ALA A 151 -13.40 0.54 12.80
C ALA A 151 -14.59 -0.34 13.24
N PRO A 152 -15.63 -0.52 12.39
CA PRO A 152 -16.80 -1.30 12.74
C PRO A 152 -16.52 -2.81 12.77
N VAL A 153 -17.03 -3.50 13.80
CA VAL A 153 -17.07 -4.96 13.89
C VAL A 153 -18.49 -5.42 14.17
N ILE A 154 -18.91 -6.55 13.57
CA ILE A 154 -20.28 -7.00 13.62
C ILE A 154 -20.38 -8.32 14.40
N SER A 155 -21.25 -8.37 15.39
CA SER A 155 -21.52 -9.61 16.13
C SER A 155 -22.51 -10.53 15.38
N VAL A 156 -22.49 -11.83 15.69
CA VAL A 156 -23.49 -12.79 15.21
C VAL A 156 -24.93 -12.45 15.65
N ARG A 157 -25.10 -11.50 16.57
CA ARG A 157 -26.39 -11.01 17.06
C ARG A 157 -26.86 -9.72 16.38
N GLY A 158 -26.16 -9.26 15.31
CA GLY A 158 -26.53 -8.05 14.57
C GLY A 158 -26.22 -6.76 15.29
N GLN A 159 -25.32 -6.77 16.28
CA GLN A 159 -24.78 -5.56 16.91
C GLN A 159 -23.52 -5.12 16.17
N VAL A 160 -23.42 -3.84 15.86
CA VAL A 160 -22.18 -3.21 15.36
C VAL A 160 -21.52 -2.50 16.54
N ALA A 161 -20.28 -2.86 16.86
CA ALA A 161 -19.43 -2.07 17.73
C ALA A 161 -18.43 -1.29 16.85
N TYR A 162 -18.10 -0.06 17.24
CA TYR A 162 -17.25 0.83 16.45
C TYR A 162 -16.58 1.88 17.33
N ILE A 163 -15.59 2.56 16.80
CA ILE A 163 -14.87 3.63 17.50
C ILE A 163 -15.46 4.98 17.10
N LYS A 164 -15.83 5.77 18.12
CA LYS A 164 -16.22 7.17 18.00
C LYS A 164 -15.62 7.94 19.17
N ASP A 165 -14.96 9.06 18.89
CA ASP A 165 -14.27 9.88 19.91
C ASP A 165 -13.26 9.07 20.76
N ASN A 166 -12.55 8.14 20.14
CA ASN A 166 -11.61 7.19 20.77
C ASN A 166 -12.25 6.21 21.75
N HIS A 167 -13.55 5.99 21.71
CA HIS A 167 -14.27 5.07 22.58
C HIS A 167 -15.20 4.15 21.83
N VAL A 168 -15.57 3.04 22.50
CA VAL A 168 -16.47 2.06 21.89
C VAL A 168 -17.93 2.49 21.97
N TRP A 169 -18.56 2.57 20.82
CA TRP A 169 -20.01 2.78 20.64
C TRP A 169 -20.65 1.55 20.03
N THR A 170 -21.97 1.44 20.12
CA THR A 170 -22.72 0.35 19.52
C THR A 170 -24.02 0.84 18.90
N ALA A 171 -24.44 0.16 17.86
CA ALA A 171 -25.74 0.31 17.22
C ALA A 171 -26.24 -1.04 16.69
N SER A 172 -27.54 -1.17 16.45
CA SER A 172 -28.11 -2.32 15.76
C SER A 172 -28.01 -2.14 14.24
N LEU A 173 -27.73 -3.24 13.52
CA LEU A 173 -27.81 -3.27 12.04
C LEU A 173 -29.21 -2.96 11.50
N ASP A 174 -30.25 -3.23 12.28
CA ASP A 174 -31.65 -2.99 11.89
C ASP A 174 -32.13 -1.57 12.23
N GLY A 175 -31.21 -0.72 12.70
CA GLY A 175 -31.51 0.64 13.16
C GLY A 175 -31.67 0.69 14.68
N GLY A 176 -31.59 1.92 15.21
CA GLY A 176 -31.66 2.17 16.64
C GLY A 176 -30.84 3.40 16.99
N LYS A 177 -30.99 3.88 18.22
CA LYS A 177 -30.17 5.01 18.67
C LYS A 177 -28.78 4.49 19.04
N PRO A 178 -27.71 5.03 18.43
CA PRO A 178 -26.35 4.71 18.84
C PRO A 178 -26.12 5.08 20.31
N GLU A 179 -25.36 4.27 21.02
CA GLU A 179 -25.00 4.55 22.41
C GLU A 179 -23.55 4.16 22.68
N ARG A 180 -22.91 4.87 23.61
CA ARG A 180 -21.61 4.45 24.12
C ARG A 180 -21.77 3.14 24.90
N LEU A 181 -20.99 2.14 24.51
CA LEU A 181 -21.16 0.77 25.03
C LEU A 181 -20.72 0.67 26.51
N PHE A 182 -19.57 1.28 26.83
CA PHE A 182 -18.99 1.34 28.19
C PHE A 182 -18.11 2.57 28.36
N PHE A 183 -17.58 2.75 29.56
CA PHE A 183 -16.60 3.79 29.89
C PHE A 183 -15.27 3.16 30.25
N ASP A 184 -14.24 3.50 29.54
CA ASP A 184 -12.85 3.15 29.81
C ASP A 184 -11.99 4.42 29.96
N ARG A 185 -10.75 4.27 30.42
CA ARG A 185 -9.78 5.37 30.62
C ARG A 185 -8.79 5.51 29.48
N GLY A 186 -8.72 4.50 28.59
CA GLY A 186 -7.84 4.48 27.43
C GLY A 186 -8.48 5.10 26.19
N LYS A 187 -7.70 5.11 25.12
CA LYS A 187 -8.23 5.16 23.74
C LYS A 187 -8.48 3.74 23.31
N ASP A 188 -9.70 3.46 22.90
CA ASP A 188 -10.12 2.10 22.54
C ASP A 188 -9.79 1.80 21.08
N SER A 189 -9.38 0.55 20.78
CA SER A 189 -9.11 0.05 19.42
C SER A 189 -9.23 -1.49 19.35
N ASP A 190 -8.93 -2.09 18.21
CA ASP A 190 -8.83 -3.54 17.96
C ASP A 190 -10.02 -4.32 18.51
N LEU A 191 -11.22 -3.94 18.09
CA LEU A 191 -12.47 -4.56 18.56
C LEU A 191 -12.62 -5.97 18.00
N SER A 192 -13.05 -6.94 18.84
CA SER A 192 -13.30 -8.31 18.44
C SER A 192 -14.45 -8.93 19.24
N TRP A 193 -15.54 -9.30 18.58
CA TRP A 193 -16.65 -10.00 19.21
C TRP A 193 -16.31 -11.47 19.50
N SER A 194 -16.79 -11.99 20.63
CA SER A 194 -16.77 -13.43 20.89
C SER A 194 -17.59 -14.19 19.82
N PRO A 195 -17.28 -15.47 19.54
CA PRO A 195 -18.01 -16.26 18.53
C PRO A 195 -19.52 -16.34 18.74
N ASP A 196 -19.98 -16.27 19.99
CA ASP A 196 -21.40 -16.24 20.35
C ASP A 196 -22.02 -14.83 20.38
N GLY A 197 -21.20 -13.79 20.17
CA GLY A 197 -21.60 -12.37 20.14
C GLY A 197 -22.06 -11.81 21.48
N THR A 198 -21.67 -12.43 22.60
CA THR A 198 -22.07 -11.96 23.95
C THR A 198 -21.03 -11.09 24.63
N GLN A 199 -19.78 -11.17 24.21
CA GLN A 199 -18.66 -10.43 24.78
C GLN A 199 -17.89 -9.71 23.69
N LEU A 200 -17.34 -8.54 24.01
CA LEU A 200 -16.47 -7.76 23.12
C LEU A 200 -15.10 -7.63 23.76
N ALA A 201 -14.07 -8.14 23.08
CA ALA A 201 -12.68 -7.82 23.40
C ALA A 201 -12.27 -6.50 22.74
N PHE A 202 -11.43 -5.74 23.40
CA PHE A 202 -10.92 -4.45 22.91
C PHE A 202 -9.53 -4.16 23.47
N VAL A 203 -8.76 -3.32 22.79
CA VAL A 203 -7.53 -2.74 23.31
C VAL A 203 -7.86 -1.43 24.01
N SER A 204 -7.41 -1.27 25.26
CA SER A 204 -7.42 -0.01 25.99
C SER A 204 -6.00 0.59 25.99
N ASN A 205 -5.73 1.50 25.05
CA ASN A 205 -4.44 2.18 24.93
C ASN A 205 -4.36 3.35 25.89
N ARG A 206 -3.39 3.32 26.82
CA ARG A 206 -3.19 4.32 27.87
C ARG A 206 -1.91 5.14 27.68
N GLY A 207 -1.38 5.13 26.45
CA GLY A 207 -0.19 5.87 26.04
C GLY A 207 1.06 5.01 26.13
N ASP A 208 1.63 4.89 27.31
CA ASP A 208 2.86 4.12 27.55
C ASP A 208 2.64 2.60 27.66
N HIS A 209 1.41 2.16 27.93
CA HIS A 209 0.99 0.75 28.00
C HIS A 209 -0.41 0.56 27.45
N SER A 210 -0.82 -0.69 27.23
CA SER A 210 -2.19 -1.03 26.85
C SER A 210 -2.62 -2.35 27.47
N PHE A 211 -3.94 -2.54 27.57
CA PHE A 211 -4.54 -3.76 28.08
C PHE A 211 -5.54 -4.32 27.10
N ILE A 212 -5.69 -5.66 27.08
CA ILE A 212 -6.88 -6.27 26.49
C ILE A 212 -7.99 -6.25 27.53
N GLY A 213 -9.09 -5.58 27.21
CA GLY A 213 -10.32 -5.55 28.01
C GLY A 213 -11.40 -6.45 27.41
N ILE A 214 -12.29 -6.96 28.25
CA ILE A 214 -13.51 -7.67 27.86
C ILE A 214 -14.72 -6.93 28.44
N TYR A 215 -15.65 -6.56 27.59
CA TYR A 215 -16.98 -6.10 27.97
C TYR A 215 -17.99 -7.24 27.85
N THR A 216 -18.81 -7.44 28.86
CA THR A 216 -19.88 -8.46 28.88
C THR A 216 -21.27 -7.82 28.99
N SER A 217 -21.49 -6.89 29.91
CA SER A 217 -22.77 -6.20 30.08
C SER A 217 -22.59 -4.90 30.89
N LYS A 218 -23.58 -4.02 30.84
CA LYS A 218 -23.61 -2.77 31.62
C LYS A 218 -23.56 -2.98 33.15
N SER A 219 -23.88 -4.18 33.64
CA SER A 219 -23.88 -4.52 35.06
C SER A 219 -22.63 -5.31 35.51
N THR A 220 -21.78 -5.72 34.57
CA THR A 220 -20.58 -6.50 34.82
C THR A 220 -19.36 -5.58 34.68
N PRO A 221 -18.46 -5.52 35.65
CA PRO A 221 -17.20 -4.77 35.51
C PRO A 221 -16.39 -5.26 34.31
N LEU A 222 -15.67 -4.35 33.67
CA LEU A 222 -14.72 -4.70 32.61
C LEU A 222 -13.66 -5.64 33.18
N LEU A 223 -13.36 -6.72 32.45
CA LEU A 223 -12.30 -7.65 32.78
C LEU A 223 -11.06 -7.32 31.95
N TYR A 224 -9.92 -7.05 32.60
CA TYR A 224 -8.64 -6.86 31.93
C TYR A 224 -7.79 -8.11 32.02
N LEU A 225 -7.24 -8.56 30.87
CA LEU A 225 -6.46 -9.79 30.76
C LEU A 225 -5.02 -9.55 31.25
N THR A 226 -4.56 -10.27 32.27
CA THR A 226 -3.18 -10.24 32.78
C THR A 226 -2.52 -8.83 32.76
N PRO A 227 -3.10 -7.81 33.43
CA PRO A 227 -2.61 -6.44 33.35
C PRO A 227 -1.13 -6.33 33.70
N SER A 228 -0.40 -5.52 32.94
CA SER A 228 1.06 -5.36 33.10
C SER A 228 1.52 -3.98 32.62
N THR A 229 2.80 -3.69 32.72
CA THR A 229 3.42 -2.47 32.19
C THR A 229 3.74 -2.56 30.69
N ASN A 230 3.24 -3.58 29.98
CA ASN A 230 3.50 -3.82 28.58
C ASN A 230 2.39 -3.25 27.69
N LYS A 231 2.59 -3.32 26.38
CA LYS A 231 1.56 -3.08 25.37
C LYS A 231 1.00 -4.39 24.87
N ASP A 232 -0.30 -4.57 25.09
CA ASP A 232 -1.09 -5.70 24.60
C ASP A 232 -1.93 -5.24 23.41
N GLU A 233 -1.93 -6.00 22.30
CA GLU A 233 -2.54 -5.64 21.04
C GLU A 233 -3.07 -6.88 20.32
N SER A 234 -3.96 -6.67 19.32
CA SER A 234 -4.47 -7.70 18.39
C SER A 234 -5.14 -8.89 19.10
N PRO A 235 -6.20 -8.69 19.90
CA PRO A 235 -6.93 -9.77 20.56
C PRO A 235 -7.73 -10.60 19.55
N ILE A 236 -7.58 -11.94 19.62
CA ILE A 236 -8.37 -12.89 18.85
C ILE A 236 -8.98 -13.94 19.75
N TRP A 237 -10.25 -14.26 19.53
CA TRP A 237 -10.97 -15.29 20.28
C TRP A 237 -10.60 -16.71 19.84
N SER A 238 -10.57 -17.63 20.79
CA SER A 238 -10.63 -19.06 20.46
C SER A 238 -12.00 -19.40 19.84
N PRO A 239 -12.09 -20.40 18.93
CA PRO A 239 -13.36 -20.77 18.31
C PRO A 239 -14.46 -21.17 19.29
N ASP A 240 -14.10 -21.64 20.48
CA ASP A 240 -15.04 -22.00 21.56
C ASP A 240 -15.43 -20.80 22.46
N GLY A 241 -14.87 -19.60 22.21
CA GLY A 241 -15.15 -18.38 22.96
C GLY A 241 -14.63 -18.37 24.41
N THR A 242 -13.82 -19.34 24.83
CA THR A 242 -13.38 -19.47 26.22
C THR A 242 -12.05 -18.76 26.52
N ARG A 243 -11.27 -18.46 25.48
CA ARG A 243 -9.94 -17.86 25.60
C ARG A 243 -9.72 -16.77 24.57
N ILE A 244 -8.75 -15.89 24.84
CA ILE A 244 -8.26 -14.87 23.92
C ILE A 244 -6.75 -15.04 23.77
N ALA A 245 -6.24 -15.06 22.54
CA ALA A 245 -4.83 -14.88 22.24
C ALA A 245 -4.59 -13.42 21.83
N TYR A 246 -3.42 -12.90 22.18
CA TYR A 246 -3.01 -11.53 21.88
C TYR A 246 -1.49 -11.40 21.85
N THR A 247 -1.00 -10.35 21.22
CA THR A 247 0.43 -10.03 21.21
C THR A 247 0.78 -9.12 22.39
N ARG A 248 1.98 -9.31 22.95
CA ARG A 248 2.52 -8.47 24.03
C ARG A 248 3.94 -8.06 23.70
N ARG A 249 4.21 -6.78 23.80
CA ARG A 249 5.54 -6.18 23.65
C ARG A 249 5.81 -5.20 24.80
N ALA A 250 7.07 -4.80 25.00
CA ALA A 250 7.42 -3.85 26.05
C ALA A 250 6.66 -2.54 25.88
N GLY A 251 6.16 -2.00 27.00
CA GLY A 251 5.58 -0.66 27.04
C GLY A 251 6.62 0.43 26.80
N ASP A 252 6.15 1.64 26.58
CA ASP A 252 7.02 2.80 26.37
C ASP A 252 7.61 3.26 27.72
N GLY A 253 8.92 3.36 27.77
CA GLY A 253 9.66 3.73 28.97
C GLY A 253 10.96 2.95 29.09
N GLY A 254 11.58 3.01 30.27
CA GLY A 254 12.87 2.39 30.56
C GLY A 254 14.05 3.28 30.18
N PRO A 255 15.27 2.72 30.10
CA PRO A 255 16.46 3.47 29.70
C PRO A 255 16.30 4.12 28.34
N PRO A 256 16.88 5.31 28.11
CA PRO A 256 16.89 5.93 26.80
C PRO A 256 17.47 4.98 25.75
N ARG A 257 16.82 4.87 24.58
CA ARG A 257 17.33 4.10 23.45
C ARG A 257 18.16 4.99 22.56
N LEU A 258 19.25 4.44 22.02
CA LEU A 258 20.06 5.12 21.03
C LEU A 258 19.26 5.33 19.72
N LEU A 259 19.31 6.53 19.14
CA LEU A 259 18.58 6.87 17.92
C LEU A 259 19.20 6.27 16.67
N LEU A 260 20.54 6.21 16.63
CA LEU A 260 21.29 5.77 15.47
C LEU A 260 21.57 4.26 15.45
N THR A 261 21.24 3.56 16.52
CA THR A 261 21.49 2.12 16.67
C THR A 261 20.18 1.37 16.74
N ARG A 262 20.07 0.31 15.96
CA ARG A 262 18.91 -0.58 16.00
C ARG A 262 19.07 -1.57 17.14
N GLU A 263 18.06 -1.63 17.99
CA GLU A 263 17.99 -2.57 19.10
C GLU A 263 16.89 -3.62 18.87
N PRO A 264 17.08 -4.87 19.33
CA PRO A 264 16.03 -5.86 19.33
C PRO A 264 14.77 -5.38 20.06
N ARG A 265 13.59 -5.70 19.52
CA ARG A 265 12.29 -5.44 20.12
C ARG A 265 11.51 -6.74 20.29
N PRO A 266 11.90 -7.60 21.22
CA PRO A 266 11.27 -8.90 21.42
C PRO A 266 9.81 -8.74 21.85
N TRP A 267 9.01 -9.75 21.53
CA TRP A 267 7.58 -9.78 21.79
C TRP A 267 7.13 -11.20 22.14
N SER A 268 5.88 -11.35 22.49
CA SER A 268 5.33 -12.66 22.88
C SER A 268 3.87 -12.78 22.52
N ILE A 269 3.40 -14.02 22.38
CA ILE A 269 1.99 -14.37 22.22
C ILE A 269 1.51 -14.92 23.56
N TRP A 270 0.42 -14.37 24.05
CA TRP A 270 -0.23 -14.75 25.29
C TRP A 270 -1.60 -15.38 25.00
N VAL A 271 -2.00 -16.30 25.86
CA VAL A 271 -3.36 -16.86 25.88
C VAL A 271 -3.91 -16.68 27.28
N ALA A 272 -5.10 -16.09 27.37
CA ALA A 272 -5.79 -15.84 28.64
C ALA A 272 -7.22 -16.37 28.61
N SER A 273 -7.74 -16.75 29.78
CA SER A 273 -9.11 -17.14 30.02
C SER A 273 -10.04 -15.93 29.91
N ALA A 274 -11.12 -16.04 29.14
CA ALA A 274 -12.12 -14.99 29.01
C ALA A 274 -13.03 -14.87 30.26
N SER A 275 -13.00 -15.85 31.18
CA SER A 275 -13.87 -15.85 32.36
C SER A 275 -13.26 -15.18 33.59
N ASP A 276 -11.93 -15.24 33.75
CA ASP A 276 -11.23 -14.72 34.93
C ASP A 276 -9.99 -13.86 34.62
N GLY A 277 -9.64 -13.71 33.34
CA GLY A 277 -8.53 -12.89 32.87
C GLY A 277 -7.13 -13.47 33.15
N THR A 278 -7.03 -14.68 33.72
CA THR A 278 -5.74 -15.32 33.97
C THR A 278 -5.14 -15.85 32.67
N GLY A 279 -3.83 -15.74 32.52
CA GLY A 279 -3.18 -16.17 31.27
C GLY A 279 -1.67 -16.33 31.41
N HIS A 280 -1.07 -16.85 30.35
CA HIS A 280 0.38 -17.12 30.29
C HIS A 280 0.89 -16.97 28.85
N PRO A 281 2.22 -16.73 28.68
CA PRO A 281 2.81 -16.70 27.36
C PRO A 281 2.90 -18.12 26.79
N VAL A 282 2.46 -18.29 25.53
CA VAL A 282 2.56 -19.56 24.79
C VAL A 282 3.74 -19.57 23.84
N TRP A 283 4.24 -18.39 23.49
CA TRP A 283 5.43 -18.22 22.68
C TRP A 283 6.14 -16.89 22.99
N LYS A 284 7.48 -16.87 22.86
CA LYS A 284 8.31 -15.66 23.02
C LYS A 284 9.35 -15.62 21.91
N SER A 285 9.54 -14.46 21.31
CA SER A 285 10.60 -14.25 20.34
C SER A 285 11.99 -14.18 21.01
N PRO A 286 13.07 -14.56 20.30
CA PRO A 286 14.43 -14.34 20.78
C PRO A 286 14.77 -12.85 20.82
N ASN A 287 15.70 -12.48 21.73
CA ASN A 287 16.20 -11.10 21.84
C ASN A 287 17.27 -10.82 20.75
N THR A 288 16.83 -10.80 19.51
CA THR A 288 17.64 -10.51 18.30
C THR A 288 16.88 -9.54 17.39
N LEU A 289 17.54 -8.91 16.43
CA LEU A 289 16.86 -8.04 15.46
C LEU A 289 15.81 -8.81 14.66
N ALA A 290 16.11 -10.04 14.26
CA ALA A 290 15.14 -10.92 13.57
C ALA A 290 13.99 -11.38 14.48
N GLY A 291 14.17 -11.36 15.80
CA GLY A 291 13.13 -11.63 16.79
C GLY A 291 12.29 -10.40 17.18
N SER A 292 12.53 -9.25 16.57
CA SER A 292 11.72 -8.05 16.81
C SER A 292 10.28 -8.24 16.29
N PHE A 293 9.35 -7.45 16.83
CA PHE A 293 7.97 -7.43 16.31
C PHE A 293 8.00 -7.11 14.81
N PRO A 294 7.26 -7.83 13.97
CA PRO A 294 7.34 -7.68 12.51
C PRO A 294 6.89 -6.28 12.05
N ASP A 295 7.71 -5.67 11.20
CA ASP A 295 7.45 -4.38 10.55
C ASP A 295 6.99 -4.63 9.10
N VAL A 296 5.83 -5.25 8.97
CA VAL A 296 5.13 -5.55 7.71
C VAL A 296 3.66 -5.26 7.84
N ALA A 297 2.95 -5.17 6.73
CA ALA A 297 1.50 -4.98 6.73
C ALA A 297 0.81 -6.08 7.58
N GLY A 298 -0.09 -5.66 8.47
CA GLY A 298 -0.75 -6.55 9.42
C GLY A 298 0.12 -7.01 10.61
N GLY A 299 1.37 -6.56 10.75
CA GLY A 299 2.24 -6.86 11.87
C GLY A 299 2.42 -8.37 12.08
N ALA A 300 2.07 -8.88 13.26
CA ALA A 300 2.18 -10.31 13.55
C ALA A 300 1.17 -11.20 12.80
N ASN A 301 0.13 -10.66 12.17
CA ASN A 301 -0.92 -11.42 11.47
C ASN A 301 -1.35 -12.67 12.28
N LEU A 302 -1.77 -12.44 13.54
CA LEU A 302 -2.09 -13.50 14.49
C LEU A 302 -3.46 -14.12 14.16
N HIS A 303 -3.52 -15.46 14.00
CA HIS A 303 -4.72 -16.24 13.73
C HIS A 303 -4.86 -17.40 14.70
N TRP A 304 -6.10 -17.72 15.08
CA TRP A 304 -6.41 -18.94 15.84
C TRP A 304 -7.00 -20.00 14.90
N ALA A 305 -6.16 -20.91 14.46
CA ALA A 305 -6.46 -21.87 13.42
C ALA A 305 -6.89 -23.25 13.97
N ALA A 306 -7.33 -24.13 13.08
CA ALA A 306 -7.74 -25.50 13.40
C ALA A 306 -6.67 -26.26 14.19
N GLY A 307 -7.11 -27.26 14.98
CA GLY A 307 -6.19 -28.02 15.84
C GLY A 307 -5.63 -27.23 17.04
N ASN A 308 -6.31 -26.16 17.44
CA ASN A 308 -5.90 -25.28 18.54
C ASN A 308 -4.49 -24.70 18.32
N ARG A 309 -4.23 -24.22 17.09
CA ARG A 309 -2.97 -23.64 16.66
C ARG A 309 -3.08 -22.12 16.58
N LEU A 310 -2.01 -21.43 16.94
CA LEU A 310 -1.84 -20.01 16.69
C LEU A 310 -0.82 -19.85 15.55
N VAL A 311 -1.27 -19.23 14.46
CA VAL A 311 -0.41 -18.93 13.31
C VAL A 311 -0.08 -17.44 13.35
N PHE A 312 1.18 -17.10 13.11
CA PHE A 312 1.67 -15.74 13.19
C PHE A 312 2.86 -15.50 12.27
N MET A 313 3.13 -14.24 11.94
CA MET A 313 4.25 -13.83 11.10
C MET A 313 5.44 -13.35 11.94
N THR A 314 6.66 -13.70 11.51
CA THR A 314 7.91 -13.24 12.14
C THR A 314 9.10 -13.36 11.18
N TYR A 315 10.20 -12.63 11.47
CA TYR A 315 11.45 -12.63 10.69
C TYR A 315 12.52 -13.62 11.19
N LEU A 316 12.18 -14.62 11.98
CA LEU A 316 13.16 -15.51 12.66
C LEU A 316 14.23 -16.11 11.76
N ASP A 317 13.91 -16.38 10.52
CA ASP A 317 14.81 -16.90 9.49
C ASP A 317 15.25 -15.85 8.46
N GLN A 318 15.19 -14.56 8.82
CA GLN A 318 15.58 -13.40 8.01
C GLN A 318 14.55 -13.00 6.94
N TRP A 319 13.39 -13.66 6.91
CA TRP A 319 12.28 -13.36 6.00
C TRP A 319 10.97 -13.29 6.78
N PRO A 320 9.98 -12.49 6.34
CA PRO A 320 8.65 -12.50 6.96
C PRO A 320 7.93 -13.78 6.54
N HIS A 321 7.91 -14.76 7.45
CA HIS A 321 7.31 -16.07 7.25
C HIS A 321 6.24 -16.39 8.28
N LEU A 322 5.34 -17.31 7.92
CA LEU A 322 4.35 -17.85 8.82
C LEU A 322 4.97 -18.93 9.71
N TYR A 323 4.67 -18.83 10.99
CA TYR A 323 4.99 -19.79 12.02
C TYR A 323 3.73 -20.24 12.73
N SER A 324 3.75 -21.44 13.29
CA SER A 324 2.61 -22.02 13.99
C SER A 324 3.07 -22.61 15.33
N VAL A 325 2.32 -22.29 16.40
CA VAL A 325 2.51 -22.85 17.73
C VAL A 325 1.19 -23.36 18.31
N SER A 326 1.23 -24.37 19.20
CA SER A 326 0.02 -24.76 19.94
C SER A 326 -0.44 -23.63 20.86
N ALA A 327 -1.72 -23.40 20.97
CA ALA A 327 -2.28 -22.48 21.96
C ALA A 327 -2.07 -22.91 23.43
N ALA A 328 -1.58 -24.14 23.66
CA ALA A 328 -1.08 -24.61 24.96
C ALA A 328 0.43 -24.31 25.17
N GLY A 329 1.11 -23.74 24.18
CA GLY A 329 2.53 -23.47 24.19
C GLY A 329 3.38 -24.56 23.54
N GLY A 330 4.67 -24.30 23.44
CA GLY A 330 5.66 -25.22 22.85
C GLY A 330 6.56 -24.57 21.82
N THR A 331 7.21 -25.39 21.00
CA THR A 331 8.09 -24.93 19.94
C THR A 331 7.27 -24.52 18.71
N ALA A 332 7.52 -23.32 18.19
CA ALA A 332 6.92 -22.88 16.94
C ALA A 332 7.54 -23.60 15.74
N VAL A 333 6.71 -23.94 14.76
CA VAL A 333 7.10 -24.60 13.51
C VAL A 333 7.03 -23.55 12.40
N SER A 334 8.08 -23.41 11.60
CA SER A 334 8.06 -22.61 10.38
C SER A 334 7.18 -23.29 9.33
N LEU A 335 6.17 -22.60 8.84
CA LEU A 335 5.24 -23.11 7.83
C LEU A 335 5.71 -22.84 6.39
N THR A 336 6.39 -21.70 6.18
CA THR A 336 6.75 -21.18 4.86
C THR A 336 8.25 -20.91 4.72
N PRO A 337 9.13 -21.89 4.97
CA PRO A 337 10.58 -21.67 4.91
C PRO A 337 11.05 -21.40 3.49
N GLY A 338 12.01 -20.47 3.32
CA GLY A 338 12.60 -20.17 2.00
C GLY A 338 13.23 -18.78 1.95
N ALA A 339 13.77 -18.40 0.79
CA ALA A 339 14.30 -17.08 0.55
C ALA A 339 13.27 -16.23 -0.20
N PHE A 340 12.18 -15.90 0.47
CA PHE A 340 11.06 -15.10 -0.06
C PHE A 340 10.28 -14.48 1.09
N MET A 341 9.42 -13.55 0.79
CA MET A 341 8.54 -12.85 1.73
C MET A 341 7.10 -13.34 1.57
N VAL A 342 6.43 -13.58 2.69
CA VAL A 342 4.97 -13.77 2.78
C VAL A 342 4.30 -12.43 3.03
N GLU A 343 3.16 -12.18 2.34
CA GLU A 343 2.32 -10.99 2.50
C GLU A 343 0.82 -11.40 2.48
N HIS A 344 -0.09 -10.53 2.83
CA HIS A 344 -1.56 -10.65 2.77
C HIS A 344 -2.10 -12.05 3.08
N VAL A 345 -2.22 -12.35 4.37
CA VAL A 345 -2.58 -13.68 4.87
C VAL A 345 -4.07 -13.74 5.20
N THR A 346 -4.74 -14.84 4.83
CA THR A 346 -6.10 -15.18 5.25
C THR A 346 -6.22 -16.66 5.59
N GLU A 347 -7.27 -17.03 6.33
CA GLU A 347 -7.58 -18.44 6.63
C GLU A 347 -8.54 -19.03 5.60
N SER A 348 -8.39 -20.33 5.31
CA SER A 348 -9.46 -21.08 4.67
C SER A 348 -10.68 -21.19 5.60
N ARG A 349 -11.90 -21.34 5.06
CA ARG A 349 -13.12 -21.42 5.87
C ARG A 349 -13.14 -22.55 6.92
N ASP A 350 -12.44 -23.64 6.65
CA ASP A 350 -12.27 -24.75 7.60
C ASP A 350 -11.11 -24.55 8.58
N GLN A 351 -10.43 -23.42 8.50
CA GLN A 351 -9.27 -23.00 9.32
C GLN A 351 -8.07 -23.97 9.26
N ARG A 352 -8.01 -24.87 8.27
CA ARG A 352 -6.95 -25.88 8.14
C ARG A 352 -5.77 -25.40 7.30
N PHE A 353 -5.94 -24.32 6.54
CA PHE A 353 -4.92 -23.75 5.68
C PHE A 353 -4.83 -22.23 5.89
N MET A 354 -3.60 -21.73 5.84
CA MET A 354 -3.37 -20.31 5.55
C MET A 354 -3.23 -20.14 4.04
N ILE A 355 -3.83 -19.07 3.51
CA ILE A 355 -3.74 -18.65 2.12
C ILE A 355 -3.02 -17.30 2.13
N TYR A 356 -2.02 -17.14 1.29
CA TYR A 356 -1.18 -15.95 1.30
C TYR A 356 -0.60 -15.66 -0.08
N ASP A 357 -0.12 -14.47 -0.30
CA ASP A 357 0.75 -14.19 -1.43
C ASP A 357 2.22 -14.08 -1.01
N ALA A 358 3.10 -14.36 -1.96
CA ALA A 358 4.53 -14.33 -1.76
C ALA A 358 5.29 -13.97 -3.03
N ASN A 359 6.48 -13.39 -2.87
CA ASN A 359 7.37 -13.05 -3.98
C ASN A 359 8.29 -14.24 -4.34
N THR A 360 7.70 -15.36 -4.69
CA THR A 360 8.39 -16.57 -5.12
C THR A 360 7.56 -17.34 -6.15
N GLY A 361 8.21 -18.19 -6.92
CA GLY A 361 7.57 -19.02 -7.94
C GLY A 361 8.56 -19.78 -8.78
N SER A 362 8.12 -20.24 -9.94
CA SER A 362 8.94 -21.02 -10.88
C SER A 362 9.43 -20.22 -12.09
N THR A 363 9.00 -18.97 -12.22
CA THR A 363 9.32 -18.10 -13.35
C THR A 363 10.44 -17.13 -12.98
N ALA A 364 11.34 -16.83 -13.88
CA ALA A 364 12.38 -15.83 -13.65
C ALA A 364 11.74 -14.45 -13.36
N GLY A 365 12.19 -13.79 -12.29
CA GLY A 365 11.67 -12.51 -11.83
C GLY A 365 10.48 -12.64 -10.88
N ASP A 366 10.13 -13.83 -10.39
CA ASP A 366 9.05 -14.00 -9.41
C ASP A 366 9.38 -13.38 -8.04
N ASP A 367 10.64 -13.07 -7.76
CA ASP A 367 11.08 -12.24 -6.63
C ASP A 367 10.58 -10.77 -6.73
N ASP A 368 10.19 -10.30 -7.94
CA ASP A 368 9.54 -9.01 -8.18
C ASP A 368 8.07 -9.16 -8.63
N ARG A 369 7.43 -10.27 -8.27
CA ARG A 369 5.98 -10.54 -8.45
C ARG A 369 5.34 -10.96 -7.14
N ARG A 370 4.05 -11.23 -7.16
CA ARG A 370 3.29 -11.88 -6.10
C ARG A 370 2.48 -13.02 -6.70
N HIS A 371 2.57 -14.19 -6.07
CA HIS A 371 1.75 -15.34 -6.40
C HIS A 371 1.07 -15.91 -5.16
N LEU A 372 -0.10 -16.51 -5.33
CA LEU A 372 -0.87 -17.10 -4.24
C LEU A 372 -0.41 -18.51 -3.93
N PHE A 373 -0.37 -18.79 -2.63
CA PHE A 373 -0.05 -20.09 -2.07
C PHE A 373 -1.06 -20.45 -0.97
N ARG A 374 -1.13 -21.74 -0.65
CA ARG A 374 -1.72 -22.24 0.58
C ARG A 374 -0.74 -23.12 1.33
N VAL A 375 -0.82 -23.13 2.66
CA VAL A 375 -0.01 -23.99 3.54
C VAL A 375 -0.87 -24.54 4.68
N PRO A 376 -0.70 -25.82 5.08
CA PRO A 376 -1.36 -26.36 6.27
C PRO A 376 -0.93 -25.59 7.53
N VAL A 377 -1.86 -25.46 8.51
CA VAL A 377 -1.60 -24.67 9.73
C VAL A 377 -0.68 -25.33 10.75
N ASP A 378 -0.31 -26.61 10.56
CA ASP A 378 0.43 -27.42 11.54
C ASP A 378 1.78 -27.94 11.03
N HIS A 379 2.07 -27.87 9.73
CA HIS A 379 3.34 -28.32 9.15
C HIS A 379 3.66 -27.56 7.85
N PRO A 380 4.94 -27.49 7.43
CA PRO A 380 5.33 -26.92 6.15
C PRO A 380 4.82 -27.76 4.99
N GLY A 381 4.59 -27.16 3.86
CA GLY A 381 4.10 -27.84 2.65
C GLY A 381 3.26 -26.90 1.78
N SER A 382 3.83 -25.73 1.45
CA SER A 382 3.18 -24.74 0.60
C SER A 382 2.89 -25.28 -0.79
N VAL A 383 1.70 -25.03 -1.28
CA VAL A 383 1.23 -25.37 -2.63
C VAL A 383 0.91 -24.09 -3.36
N ALA A 384 1.52 -23.87 -4.52
CA ALA A 384 1.23 -22.72 -5.37
C ALA A 384 -0.19 -22.83 -5.95
N LEU A 385 -0.95 -21.75 -5.86
CA LEU A 385 -2.30 -21.61 -6.44
C LEU A 385 -2.27 -20.83 -7.75
N THR A 386 -1.28 -19.94 -7.89
CA THR A 386 -1.07 -19.15 -9.11
C THR A 386 0.39 -19.15 -9.51
N SER A 387 0.70 -18.79 -10.75
CA SER A 387 2.05 -18.74 -11.30
C SER A 387 2.08 -17.99 -12.63
N GLY A 388 3.26 -17.74 -13.19
CA GLY A 388 3.47 -17.14 -14.50
C GLY A 388 3.83 -15.66 -14.42
N GLU A 389 3.43 -14.85 -15.39
CA GLU A 389 3.79 -13.43 -15.47
C GLU A 389 2.74 -12.50 -14.84
N SER A 390 1.63 -13.05 -14.34
CA SER A 390 0.62 -12.31 -13.61
C SER A 390 1.05 -12.03 -12.16
N LEU A 391 0.31 -11.16 -11.50
CA LEU A 391 0.49 -10.79 -10.12
C LEU A 391 -0.83 -11.02 -9.39
N GLU A 392 -0.80 -11.58 -8.19
CA GLU A 392 -1.98 -11.86 -7.38
C GLU A 392 -1.70 -11.53 -5.92
N TRP A 393 -2.67 -10.91 -5.25
CA TRP A 393 -2.54 -10.48 -3.85
C TRP A 393 -3.89 -10.38 -3.14
N THR A 394 -3.87 -10.14 -1.82
CA THR A 394 -5.04 -9.97 -0.95
C THR A 394 -6.08 -11.08 -1.11
N PRO A 395 -5.72 -12.37 -0.90
CA PRO A 395 -6.68 -13.46 -1.01
C PRO A 395 -7.72 -13.42 0.11
N VAL A 396 -8.98 -13.79 -0.21
CA VAL A 396 -10.06 -14.02 0.76
C VAL A 396 -10.77 -15.33 0.48
N ALA A 397 -11.26 -16.01 1.52
CA ALA A 397 -12.00 -17.28 1.42
C ALA A 397 -13.44 -17.02 0.97
N ALA A 398 -13.72 -17.01 -0.33
CA ALA A 398 -15.02 -16.65 -0.92
C ALA A 398 -16.09 -17.73 -0.75
N ALA A 399 -15.71 -19.01 -0.74
CA ALA A 399 -16.56 -20.18 -0.47
C ALA A 399 -15.71 -21.31 0.15
N ALA A 400 -16.32 -22.44 0.48
CA ALA A 400 -15.62 -23.57 1.10
C ALA A 400 -14.43 -24.08 0.26
N ASP A 401 -14.55 -24.03 -1.06
CA ASP A 401 -13.58 -24.51 -2.03
C ASP A 401 -13.05 -23.41 -2.96
N ARG A 402 -13.38 -22.13 -2.70
CA ARG A 402 -13.03 -21.00 -3.58
C ARG A 402 -12.39 -19.85 -2.83
N ILE A 403 -11.44 -19.23 -3.50
CA ILE A 403 -10.82 -17.98 -3.07
C ILE A 403 -11.11 -16.87 -4.08
N ALA A 404 -11.23 -15.65 -3.59
CA ALA A 404 -11.17 -14.45 -4.42
C ALA A 404 -9.90 -13.66 -4.06
N PHE A 405 -9.37 -12.92 -5.02
CA PHE A 405 -8.14 -12.16 -4.87
C PHE A 405 -8.09 -11.04 -5.90
N VAL A 406 -7.21 -10.08 -5.72
CA VAL A 406 -6.92 -9.09 -6.76
C VAL A 406 -5.81 -9.61 -7.65
N ALA A 407 -5.95 -9.44 -8.95
CA ALA A 407 -4.99 -9.88 -9.96
C ALA A 407 -4.67 -8.78 -10.96
N ALA A 408 -3.43 -8.73 -11.43
CA ALA A 408 -2.96 -7.83 -12.46
C ALA A 408 -1.96 -8.52 -13.40
N THR A 409 -1.61 -7.82 -14.48
CA THR A 409 -0.48 -8.18 -15.36
C THR A 409 0.30 -6.90 -15.68
N PRO A 410 1.41 -6.94 -16.39
CA PRO A 410 2.08 -5.71 -16.83
C PRO A 410 1.18 -4.76 -17.66
N GLN A 411 0.21 -5.29 -18.39
CA GLN A 411 -0.69 -4.50 -19.26
C GLN A 411 -2.12 -4.38 -18.72
N GLN A 412 -2.52 -5.22 -17.75
CA GLN A 412 -3.88 -5.24 -17.21
C GLN A 412 -3.86 -4.67 -15.79
N PRO A 413 -4.60 -3.59 -15.50
CA PRO A 413 -4.74 -3.03 -14.16
C PRO A 413 -5.36 -4.03 -13.18
N PRO A 414 -5.25 -3.74 -11.85
CA PRO A 414 -5.81 -4.60 -10.82
C PRO A 414 -7.31 -4.86 -11.00
N THR A 415 -7.69 -6.12 -10.97
CA THR A 415 -9.10 -6.56 -11.02
C THR A 415 -9.33 -7.72 -10.09
N VAL A 416 -10.56 -7.89 -9.60
CA VAL A 416 -10.90 -9.06 -8.78
C VAL A 416 -10.92 -10.32 -9.65
N ALA A 417 -10.35 -11.39 -9.14
CA ALA A 417 -10.35 -12.71 -9.75
C ALA A 417 -10.73 -13.77 -8.71
N MET A 418 -11.07 -14.95 -9.18
CA MET A 418 -11.39 -16.10 -8.35
C MET A 418 -10.70 -17.35 -8.89
N SER A 419 -10.43 -18.30 -8.01
CA SER A 419 -10.07 -19.67 -8.36
C SER A 419 -10.60 -20.66 -7.34
N SER A 420 -10.51 -21.95 -7.66
CA SER A 420 -10.68 -22.98 -6.65
C SER A 420 -9.48 -22.98 -5.68
N LEU A 421 -9.65 -23.54 -4.47
CA LEU A 421 -8.60 -23.63 -3.45
C LEU A 421 -7.43 -24.56 -3.86
N ASP A 422 -7.54 -25.26 -4.99
CA ASP A 422 -6.46 -26.01 -5.63
C ASP A 422 -5.76 -25.26 -6.79
N GLY A 423 -6.13 -24.00 -7.03
CA GLY A 423 -5.62 -23.17 -8.12
C GLY A 423 -6.31 -23.35 -9.47
N SER A 424 -7.24 -24.31 -9.60
CA SER A 424 -8.01 -24.51 -10.83
C SER A 424 -9.16 -23.51 -11.00
N HIS A 425 -9.82 -23.53 -12.18
CA HIS A 425 -11.03 -22.74 -12.50
C HIS A 425 -10.86 -21.23 -12.24
N ARG A 426 -9.69 -20.69 -12.65
CA ARG A 426 -9.42 -19.25 -12.53
C ARG A 426 -10.34 -18.46 -13.48
N ALA A 427 -10.97 -17.42 -12.95
CA ALA A 427 -11.78 -16.47 -13.69
C ALA A 427 -11.62 -15.05 -13.15
N THR A 428 -11.61 -14.05 -14.01
CA THR A 428 -11.64 -12.64 -13.62
C THR A 428 -13.09 -12.17 -13.46
N LEU A 429 -13.31 -11.27 -12.52
CA LEU A 429 -14.60 -10.61 -12.25
C LEU A 429 -14.46 -9.12 -12.64
N PRO A 430 -14.55 -8.79 -13.94
CA PRO A 430 -14.30 -7.42 -14.35
C PRO A 430 -15.37 -6.48 -13.78
N ALA A 431 -14.95 -5.43 -13.09
CA ALA A 431 -15.67 -4.18 -13.08
C ALA A 431 -15.60 -3.58 -14.49
N ALA A 432 -16.43 -2.60 -14.81
CA ALA A 432 -16.50 -2.04 -16.16
C ALA A 432 -15.08 -1.72 -16.70
N THR A 433 -14.74 -2.34 -17.84
CA THR A 433 -13.50 -2.00 -18.56
C THR A 433 -13.76 -0.83 -19.48
N SER A 434 -12.90 0.17 -19.45
CA SER A 434 -12.94 1.25 -20.43
C SER A 434 -12.35 0.78 -21.75
N SER A 435 -13.06 1.05 -22.86
CA SER A 435 -12.52 0.87 -24.20
C SER A 435 -11.40 1.88 -24.56
N GLU A 436 -11.21 2.91 -23.72
CA GLU A 436 -10.24 3.98 -23.93
C GLU A 436 -8.89 3.69 -23.26
N PHE A 437 -8.85 2.74 -22.34
CA PHE A 437 -7.61 2.34 -21.67
C PHE A 437 -6.63 1.69 -22.66
N PRO A 438 -5.36 2.12 -22.74
CA PRO A 438 -4.45 1.79 -23.84
C PRO A 438 -3.74 0.43 -23.69
N VAL A 439 -4.45 -0.64 -23.32
CA VAL A 439 -3.89 -1.99 -23.02
C VAL A 439 -2.83 -2.43 -24.03
N ALA A 440 -3.13 -2.32 -25.34
CA ALA A 440 -2.25 -2.78 -26.42
C ALA A 440 -0.97 -1.94 -26.57
N GLN A 441 -0.91 -0.77 -25.93
CA GLN A 441 0.22 0.15 -26.01
C GLN A 441 1.13 0.09 -24.76
N LEU A 442 0.69 -0.59 -23.69
CA LEU A 442 1.50 -0.78 -22.50
C LEU A 442 2.58 -1.86 -22.73
N ILE A 443 3.73 -1.69 -22.11
CA ILE A 443 4.85 -2.62 -22.18
C ILE A 443 5.05 -3.36 -20.87
N ALA A 444 5.54 -4.60 -20.95
CA ALA A 444 6.03 -5.31 -19.78
C ALA A 444 7.43 -4.78 -19.41
N PRO A 445 7.63 -4.24 -18.20
CA PRO A 445 8.95 -3.84 -17.76
C PRO A 445 9.86 -5.06 -17.61
N LYS A 446 11.15 -4.85 -17.83
CA LYS A 446 12.17 -5.89 -17.64
C LYS A 446 12.76 -5.77 -16.24
N GLN A 447 12.87 -6.89 -15.52
CA GLN A 447 13.69 -6.94 -14.33
C GLN A 447 15.15 -6.67 -14.68
N VAL A 448 15.77 -5.78 -13.94
CA VAL A 448 17.21 -5.51 -14.01
C VAL A 448 17.80 -5.51 -12.60
N THR A 449 19.07 -5.89 -12.50
CA THR A 449 19.80 -5.83 -11.24
C THR A 449 21.12 -5.12 -11.45
N PHE A 450 21.56 -4.38 -10.44
CA PHE A 450 22.85 -3.69 -10.42
C PHE A 450 23.38 -3.62 -9.00
N LYS A 451 24.68 -3.35 -8.84
CA LYS A 451 25.31 -3.30 -7.52
C LYS A 451 25.54 -1.87 -7.07
N ALA A 452 25.16 -1.56 -5.84
CA ALA A 452 25.57 -0.35 -5.14
C ALA A 452 27.08 -0.37 -4.83
N ALA A 453 27.62 0.76 -4.40
CA ALA A 453 29.07 0.90 -4.15
C ALA A 453 29.59 -0.04 -3.06
N ASP A 454 28.75 -0.41 -2.10
CA ASP A 454 29.05 -1.36 -1.02
C ASP A 454 28.83 -2.83 -1.41
N GLY A 455 28.42 -3.08 -2.66
CA GLY A 455 28.16 -4.45 -3.18
C GLY A 455 26.74 -4.96 -3.01
N THR A 456 25.83 -4.18 -2.37
CA THR A 456 24.42 -4.54 -2.24
C THR A 456 23.79 -4.71 -3.62
N LEU A 457 23.09 -5.83 -3.83
CA LEU A 457 22.33 -6.08 -5.06
C LEU A 457 21.02 -5.29 -4.99
N VAL A 458 20.77 -4.48 -5.99
CA VAL A 458 19.58 -3.62 -6.12
C VAL A 458 18.77 -4.10 -7.31
N HIS A 459 17.46 -4.22 -7.14
CA HIS A 459 16.52 -4.60 -8.18
C HIS A 459 15.83 -3.38 -8.77
N GLY A 460 15.41 -3.48 -10.03
CA GLY A 460 14.63 -2.43 -10.68
C GLY A 460 13.83 -2.95 -11.87
N GLN A 461 12.82 -2.18 -12.26
CA GLN A 461 11.99 -2.41 -13.43
C GLN A 461 12.38 -1.40 -14.51
N LEU A 462 12.86 -1.90 -15.65
CA LEU A 462 13.26 -1.09 -16.79
C LEU A 462 12.14 -1.06 -17.84
N PHE A 463 11.57 0.13 -18.06
CA PHE A 463 10.60 0.40 -19.11
C PHE A 463 11.34 0.98 -20.32
N ASP A 464 11.54 0.17 -21.36
CA ASP A 464 12.23 0.58 -22.60
C ASP A 464 11.51 0.01 -23.83
N ARG A 465 10.95 0.87 -24.65
CA ARG A 465 10.33 0.52 -25.94
C ARG A 465 11.34 0.28 -27.06
N GLY A 466 12.62 0.27 -26.77
CA GLY A 466 13.68 0.19 -27.77
C GLY A 466 13.94 1.52 -28.50
N ALA A 467 14.99 1.57 -29.32
CA ALA A 467 15.33 2.74 -30.12
C ALA A 467 14.42 2.87 -31.36
N ALA A 468 13.96 4.08 -31.65
CA ALA A 468 13.21 4.35 -32.87
C ALA A 468 14.06 4.16 -34.13
N LYS A 469 15.37 4.50 -34.05
CA LYS A 469 16.39 4.28 -35.10
C LYS A 469 17.69 3.79 -34.45
N SER A 470 18.47 3.03 -35.22
CA SER A 470 19.80 2.61 -34.76
C SER A 470 20.69 3.83 -34.52
N GLY A 471 21.20 3.96 -33.28
CA GLY A 471 22.08 5.05 -32.86
C GLY A 471 21.41 6.21 -32.11
N ASP A 472 20.08 6.26 -32.04
CA ASP A 472 19.36 7.25 -31.21
C ASP A 472 19.59 6.95 -29.72
N ARG A 473 19.90 8.00 -28.97
CA ARG A 473 20.03 7.95 -27.52
C ARG A 473 18.88 8.70 -26.87
N LYS A 474 18.16 8.01 -25.99
CA LYS A 474 16.99 8.55 -25.29
C LYS A 474 17.37 9.19 -23.95
N PRO A 475 16.66 10.22 -23.50
CA PRO A 475 16.70 10.61 -22.10
C PRO A 475 16.13 9.48 -21.23
N ALA A 476 16.57 9.46 -19.97
CA ALA A 476 16.08 8.50 -19.00
C ALA A 476 15.49 9.22 -17.78
N VAL A 477 14.57 8.54 -17.11
CA VAL A 477 13.96 9.01 -15.86
C VAL A 477 14.02 7.88 -14.84
N MET A 478 14.44 8.20 -13.62
CA MET A 478 14.36 7.28 -12.49
C MET A 478 13.10 7.57 -11.69
N PHE A 479 12.35 6.54 -11.36
CA PHE A 479 11.26 6.57 -10.40
C PHE A 479 11.72 5.97 -9.07
N LEU A 480 11.48 6.71 -7.99
CA LEU A 480 11.81 6.33 -6.62
C LEU A 480 10.53 6.29 -5.80
N HIS A 481 10.19 5.09 -5.28
CA HIS A 481 8.97 4.90 -4.50
C HIS A 481 9.08 5.56 -3.11
N GLY A 482 7.94 5.81 -2.49
CA GLY A 482 7.85 6.26 -1.09
C GLY A 482 7.76 5.10 -0.09
N GLY A 483 7.41 5.42 1.10
CA GLY A 483 7.23 4.49 2.21
C GLY A 483 8.29 4.65 3.29
N PRO A 484 9.44 3.94 3.30
CA PRO A 484 10.08 3.19 2.22
C PRO A 484 9.77 1.68 2.16
N PRO A 485 9.09 1.00 3.15
CA PRO A 485 8.91 -0.45 3.13
C PRO A 485 7.91 -0.88 2.04
N ARG A 486 8.32 -0.75 0.79
CA ARG A 486 7.56 -1.10 -0.41
C ARG A 486 8.43 -1.89 -1.39
N GLN A 487 7.78 -2.60 -2.32
CA GLN A 487 8.41 -3.20 -3.49
C GLN A 487 7.61 -2.83 -4.74
N MET A 488 8.29 -2.25 -5.73
CA MET A 488 7.72 -2.06 -7.06
C MET A 488 7.81 -3.38 -7.81
N LEU A 489 6.70 -3.77 -8.43
CA LEU A 489 6.54 -5.09 -9.05
C LEU A 489 6.71 -5.04 -10.57
N LEU A 490 6.88 -6.19 -11.20
CA LEU A 490 6.94 -6.32 -12.68
C LEU A 490 5.55 -6.16 -13.32
N GLY A 491 4.78 -5.23 -12.85
CA GLY A 491 3.43 -4.91 -13.27
C GLY A 491 2.79 -3.88 -12.33
N TRP A 492 1.47 -3.84 -12.32
CA TRP A 492 0.69 -2.95 -11.48
C TRP A 492 0.87 -3.27 -9.99
N SER A 493 0.71 -2.26 -9.14
CA SER A 493 0.80 -2.40 -7.68
C SER A 493 -0.55 -2.73 -7.05
N TYR A 494 -0.52 -3.36 -5.87
CA TYR A 494 -1.70 -3.51 -5.01
C TYR A 494 -2.07 -2.23 -4.23
N MET A 495 -1.23 -1.21 -4.29
CA MET A 495 -1.49 0.10 -3.71
C MET A 495 -1.86 1.09 -4.82
N ASP A 496 -2.95 1.83 -4.66
CA ASP A 496 -3.45 2.80 -5.64
C ASP A 496 -2.38 3.84 -6.02
N TYR A 497 -1.72 4.42 -5.03
CA TYR A 497 -0.62 5.37 -5.19
C TYR A 497 0.48 4.85 -6.16
N TYR A 498 0.90 3.60 -6.03
CA TYR A 498 1.96 3.03 -6.87
C TYR A 498 1.44 2.42 -8.18
N SER A 499 0.15 2.08 -8.26
CA SER A 499 -0.52 1.83 -9.53
C SER A 499 -0.54 3.10 -10.38
N ASN A 500 -0.81 4.26 -9.77
CA ASN A 500 -0.67 5.56 -10.41
C ASN A 500 0.78 5.80 -10.89
N GLY A 501 1.77 5.59 -10.02
CA GLY A 501 3.19 5.71 -10.40
C GLY A 501 3.60 4.76 -11.54
N TYR A 502 3.04 3.54 -11.57
CA TYR A 502 3.24 2.61 -12.69
C TYR A 502 2.65 3.14 -14.00
N ALA A 503 1.44 3.72 -13.96
CA ALA A 503 0.80 4.34 -15.12
C ALA A 503 1.63 5.51 -15.67
N VAL A 504 2.17 6.38 -14.80
CA VAL A 504 3.06 7.48 -15.18
C VAL A 504 4.35 6.94 -15.83
N ASN A 505 4.94 5.86 -15.29
CA ASN A 505 6.12 5.23 -15.89
C ASN A 505 5.82 4.65 -17.29
N GLN A 506 4.64 4.06 -17.49
CA GLN A 506 4.17 3.62 -18.81
C GLN A 506 4.00 4.80 -19.78
N TYR A 507 3.41 5.90 -19.29
CA TYR A 507 3.23 7.11 -20.07
C TYR A 507 4.57 7.70 -20.51
N LEU A 508 5.51 7.89 -19.60
CA LEU A 508 6.85 8.41 -19.92
C LEU A 508 7.60 7.52 -20.91
N ALA A 509 7.50 6.19 -20.75
CA ALA A 509 8.09 5.24 -21.69
C ALA A 509 7.45 5.31 -23.09
N ALA A 510 6.13 5.59 -23.17
CA ALA A 510 5.43 5.84 -24.43
C ALA A 510 5.90 7.13 -25.10
N HIS A 511 6.23 8.15 -24.31
CA HIS A 511 6.59 9.49 -24.77
C HIS A 511 8.11 9.73 -24.86
N GLY A 512 8.87 8.69 -25.20
CA GLY A 512 10.27 8.82 -25.63
C GLY A 512 11.32 8.70 -24.53
N PHE A 513 10.96 8.40 -23.29
CA PHE A 513 11.88 8.13 -22.21
C PHE A 513 12.22 6.65 -22.08
N VAL A 514 13.35 6.35 -21.44
CA VAL A 514 13.55 5.07 -20.76
C VAL A 514 13.34 5.31 -19.28
N VAL A 515 12.53 4.48 -18.63
CA VAL A 515 12.23 4.66 -17.20
C VAL A 515 12.82 3.51 -16.41
N LEU A 516 13.51 3.81 -15.29
CA LEU A 516 13.99 2.85 -14.32
C LEU A 516 13.29 3.09 -12.98
N SER A 517 12.43 2.19 -12.59
CA SER A 517 11.87 2.14 -11.24
C SER A 517 12.81 1.34 -10.34
N VAL A 518 13.24 1.89 -9.21
CA VAL A 518 14.28 1.31 -8.36
C VAL A 518 13.69 0.81 -7.05
N ASN A 519 13.95 -0.47 -6.73
CA ASN A 519 13.72 -1.04 -5.41
C ASN A 519 15.00 -0.87 -4.58
N TYR A 520 15.14 0.27 -3.92
CA TYR A 520 16.30 0.58 -3.08
C TYR A 520 16.16 -0.09 -1.70
N ARG A 521 17.28 -0.27 -0.98
CA ARG A 521 17.27 -0.79 0.40
C ARG A 521 16.35 0.05 1.30
N LEU A 522 15.83 -0.50 2.37
CA LEU A 522 14.65 -0.12 3.14
C LEU A 522 13.34 -0.64 2.54
N GLY A 523 13.33 -1.02 1.25
CA GLY A 523 12.23 -1.73 0.64
C GLY A 523 12.07 -3.17 1.16
N ILE A 524 10.93 -3.78 0.87
CA ILE A 524 10.60 -5.16 1.24
C ILE A 524 10.87 -6.14 0.08
N GLY A 525 10.79 -7.44 0.35
CA GLY A 525 10.89 -8.49 -0.69
C GLY A 525 12.29 -9.08 -0.88
N TYR A 526 13.34 -8.59 -0.18
CA TYR A 526 14.73 -9.02 -0.35
C TYR A 526 15.43 -9.37 0.96
N GLY A 527 14.64 -9.72 1.99
CA GLY A 527 15.11 -10.17 3.30
C GLY A 527 15.38 -9.04 4.30
N LEU A 528 15.62 -9.43 5.56
CA LEU A 528 15.71 -8.52 6.70
C LEU A 528 16.84 -7.50 6.57
N ALA A 529 18.01 -7.89 6.07
CA ALA A 529 19.15 -6.99 5.92
C ALA A 529 18.90 -5.89 4.87
N PHE A 530 18.14 -6.19 3.84
CA PHE A 530 17.73 -5.19 2.83
C PHE A 530 16.63 -4.28 3.36
N HIS A 531 15.62 -4.86 4.02
CA HIS A 531 14.52 -4.10 4.62
C HIS A 531 14.99 -3.20 5.77
N HIS A 532 15.99 -3.64 6.50
CA HIS A 532 16.49 -2.94 7.68
C HIS A 532 18.00 -2.74 7.64
N PRO A 533 18.54 -2.00 6.66
CA PRO A 533 19.97 -1.73 6.56
C PRO A 533 20.47 -0.84 7.68
N GLU A 534 21.78 -0.88 7.94
CA GLU A 534 22.44 0.08 8.80
C GLU A 534 22.58 1.43 8.11
N HIS A 535 22.64 2.50 8.90
CA HIS A 535 22.89 3.87 8.44
C HIS A 535 21.91 4.38 7.37
N ALA A 536 20.67 3.93 7.35
CA ALA A 536 19.64 4.35 6.40
C ALA A 536 18.76 5.48 6.94
N GLY A 537 18.09 6.19 6.04
CA GLY A 537 17.23 7.31 6.35
C GLY A 537 17.97 8.41 7.11
N PHE A 538 17.35 8.92 8.16
CA PHE A 538 17.93 9.94 9.02
C PHE A 538 19.26 9.53 9.68
N ALA A 539 19.56 8.23 9.74
CA ALA A 539 20.76 7.70 10.37
C ALA A 539 21.99 7.63 9.43
N GLY A 540 21.92 8.20 8.21
CA GLY A 540 23.08 8.24 7.31
C GLY A 540 22.77 8.11 5.81
N ALA A 541 21.51 7.95 5.41
CA ALA A 541 21.07 7.89 4.01
C ALA A 541 21.81 6.82 3.15
N ALA A 542 22.05 5.62 3.72
CA ALA A 542 22.78 4.56 3.01
C ALA A 542 22.09 4.10 1.72
N GLU A 543 20.76 4.19 1.65
CA GLU A 543 19.93 3.87 0.49
C GLU A 543 20.19 4.80 -0.72
N TYR A 544 20.73 5.97 -0.47
CA TYR A 544 21.09 6.88 -1.55
C TYR A 544 22.17 6.31 -2.48
N GLN A 545 23.01 5.38 -2.00
CA GLN A 545 23.98 4.65 -2.84
C GLN A 545 23.27 3.83 -3.93
N ASP A 546 22.10 3.30 -3.64
CA ASP A 546 21.29 2.52 -4.60
C ASP A 546 20.75 3.40 -5.72
N VAL A 547 20.35 4.64 -5.38
CA VAL A 547 19.91 5.66 -6.35
C VAL A 547 21.05 6.02 -7.30
N VAL A 548 22.23 6.29 -6.77
CA VAL A 548 23.42 6.59 -7.59
C VAL A 548 23.81 5.41 -8.46
N ALA A 549 23.73 4.18 -7.94
CA ALA A 549 24.01 2.95 -8.70
C ALA A 549 23.00 2.76 -9.86
N GLY A 550 21.71 3.03 -9.65
CA GLY A 550 20.69 3.02 -10.70
C GLY A 550 20.99 4.04 -11.82
N ALA A 551 21.40 5.25 -11.45
CA ALA A 551 21.83 6.25 -12.43
C ALA A 551 23.07 5.82 -13.23
N ARG A 552 24.06 5.21 -12.59
CA ARG A 552 25.24 4.64 -13.27
C ARG A 552 24.88 3.48 -14.18
N PHE A 553 23.94 2.61 -13.74
CA PHE A 553 23.39 1.56 -14.60
C PHE A 553 22.77 2.16 -15.87
N LEU A 554 21.90 3.17 -15.76
CA LEU A 554 21.32 3.87 -16.91
C LEU A 554 22.41 4.45 -17.83
N GLN A 555 23.44 5.12 -17.27
CA GLN A 555 24.56 5.66 -18.04
C GLN A 555 25.35 4.59 -18.80
N SER A 556 25.36 3.34 -18.35
CA SER A 556 26.05 2.23 -19.00
C SER A 556 25.28 1.65 -20.21
N LEU A 557 23.99 1.95 -20.35
CA LEU A 557 23.17 1.47 -21.44
C LEU A 557 23.43 2.27 -22.73
N PRO A 558 23.76 1.60 -23.86
CA PRO A 558 24.09 2.30 -25.09
C PRO A 558 22.91 3.09 -25.72
N SER A 559 21.67 2.74 -25.39
CA SER A 559 20.45 3.43 -25.81
C SER A 559 20.17 4.72 -25.05
N ILE A 560 20.90 5.01 -23.96
CA ILE A 560 20.65 6.14 -23.07
C ILE A 560 21.61 7.29 -23.36
N ASP A 561 21.10 8.51 -23.37
CA ASP A 561 21.90 9.72 -23.25
C ASP A 561 22.17 10.00 -21.77
N GLY A 562 23.32 9.55 -21.28
CA GLY A 562 23.71 9.69 -19.88
C GLY A 562 23.85 11.15 -19.38
N LYS A 563 23.68 12.14 -20.27
CA LYS A 563 23.63 13.57 -19.92
C LYS A 563 22.20 14.08 -19.72
N ARG A 564 21.20 13.28 -20.00
CA ARG A 564 19.77 13.62 -19.89
C ARG A 564 19.04 12.61 -18.99
N ILE A 565 19.42 12.59 -17.72
CA ILE A 565 18.79 11.74 -16.70
C ILE A 565 17.99 12.64 -15.75
N GLY A 566 16.69 12.38 -15.62
CA GLY A 566 15.79 12.96 -14.63
C GLY A 566 15.49 11.99 -13.50
N VAL A 567 14.86 12.49 -12.45
CA VAL A 567 14.41 11.70 -11.29
C VAL A 567 13.09 12.22 -10.78
N TRP A 568 12.19 11.32 -10.33
CA TRP A 568 10.95 11.71 -9.70
C TRP A 568 10.51 10.69 -8.66
N GLY A 569 9.73 11.14 -7.70
CA GLY A 569 9.16 10.28 -6.68
C GLY A 569 8.38 11.06 -5.65
N GLY A 570 7.61 10.35 -4.83
CA GLY A 570 6.79 10.95 -3.79
C GLY A 570 7.19 10.48 -2.39
N SER A 571 6.92 11.31 -1.37
CA SER A 571 7.18 11.01 0.04
C SER A 571 8.68 10.71 0.28
N TYR A 572 9.00 9.52 0.73
CA TYR A 572 10.40 9.08 0.83
C TYR A 572 11.12 9.09 -0.54
N GLY A 573 10.40 8.80 -1.63
CA GLY A 573 10.91 8.95 -3.00
C GLY A 573 11.16 10.41 -3.39
N GLY A 574 10.33 11.33 -2.88
CA GLY A 574 10.54 12.79 -2.99
C GLY A 574 11.80 13.23 -2.25
N TYR A 575 12.00 12.75 -1.02
CA TYR A 575 13.23 12.93 -0.27
C TYR A 575 14.48 12.48 -1.06
N LEU A 576 14.44 11.26 -1.61
CA LEU A 576 15.56 10.74 -2.42
C LEU A 576 15.76 11.53 -3.73
N THR A 577 14.67 12.03 -4.33
CA THR A 577 14.72 12.93 -5.49
C THR A 577 15.41 14.24 -5.15
N ALA A 578 14.98 14.90 -4.07
CA ALA A 578 15.60 16.13 -3.59
C ALA A 578 17.08 15.91 -3.24
N LEU A 579 17.41 14.80 -2.56
CA LEU A 579 18.77 14.44 -2.21
C LEU A 579 19.64 14.19 -3.47
N ALA A 580 19.07 13.56 -4.50
CA ALA A 580 19.75 13.33 -5.78
C ALA A 580 20.09 14.65 -6.51
N LEU A 581 19.17 15.60 -6.51
CA LEU A 581 19.38 16.92 -7.10
C LEU A 581 20.38 17.75 -6.29
N ALA A 582 20.34 17.66 -4.95
CA ALA A 582 21.24 18.39 -4.07
C ALA A 582 22.69 17.86 -4.16
N ARG A 583 22.88 16.55 -4.18
CA ARG A 583 24.22 15.93 -4.14
C ARG A 583 24.82 15.66 -5.51
N ASN A 584 23.98 15.38 -6.52
CA ASN A 584 24.44 14.95 -7.84
C ASN A 584 23.70 15.64 -9.00
N SER A 585 23.62 16.98 -8.99
CA SER A 585 23.16 17.77 -10.14
C SER A 585 24.03 17.58 -11.41
N ASP A 586 25.23 17.02 -11.26
CA ASP A 586 26.06 16.59 -12.38
C ASP A 586 25.48 15.37 -13.11
N ILE A 587 24.76 14.52 -12.45
CA ILE A 587 24.08 13.34 -13.01
C ILE A 587 22.61 13.67 -13.35
N PHE A 588 21.86 14.11 -12.35
CA PHE A 588 20.42 14.36 -12.47
C PHE A 588 20.16 15.78 -12.97
N LYS A 589 19.57 15.91 -14.15
CA LYS A 589 19.41 17.18 -14.87
C LYS A 589 18.08 17.87 -14.61
N ALA A 590 17.12 17.16 -14.06
CA ALA A 590 15.81 17.66 -13.65
C ALA A 590 15.20 16.71 -12.60
N GLY A 591 14.33 17.20 -11.75
CA GLY A 591 13.59 16.36 -10.84
C GLY A 591 12.19 16.85 -10.55
N VAL A 592 11.31 15.90 -10.17
CA VAL A 592 9.98 16.21 -9.66
C VAL A 592 9.85 15.57 -8.29
N ASP A 593 9.66 16.40 -7.30
CA ASP A 593 9.56 16.03 -5.90
C ASP A 593 8.09 16.21 -5.45
N LEU A 594 7.43 15.09 -5.19
CA LEU A 594 6.10 15.10 -4.61
C LEU A 594 6.24 14.94 -3.09
N HIS A 595 5.84 15.94 -2.34
CA HIS A 595 5.75 15.93 -0.87
C HIS A 595 6.93 15.22 -0.17
N GLY A 596 8.16 15.49 -0.59
CA GLY A 596 9.36 14.91 -0.01
C GLY A 596 9.74 15.48 1.35
N VAL A 597 10.44 14.68 2.18
CA VAL A 597 11.05 15.15 3.42
C VAL A 597 12.36 15.84 3.10
N HIS A 598 12.58 17.04 3.61
CA HIS A 598 13.78 17.84 3.30
C HIS A 598 14.70 18.06 4.49
N ASP A 599 14.18 17.96 5.73
CA ASP A 599 14.94 18.09 6.98
C ASP A 599 14.56 17.01 8.01
N TRP A 600 15.33 15.92 8.04
CA TRP A 600 15.13 14.84 9.01
C TRP A 600 15.33 15.26 10.47
N SER A 601 16.10 16.32 10.73
CA SER A 601 16.35 16.78 12.09
C SER A 601 15.09 17.30 12.78
N ARG A 602 14.17 17.89 12.02
CA ARG A 602 12.86 18.34 12.50
C ARG A 602 11.98 17.19 12.97
N LEU A 603 12.03 16.04 12.31
CA LEU A 603 11.26 14.85 12.74
C LEU A 603 11.77 14.30 14.07
N ILE A 604 13.08 14.38 14.34
CA ILE A 604 13.67 14.00 15.62
C ILE A 604 13.21 14.97 16.72
N ASP A 605 13.19 16.27 16.44
CA ASP A 605 12.71 17.29 17.37
C ASP A 605 11.20 17.16 17.64
N ALA A 606 10.38 16.97 16.62
CA ALA A 606 8.94 16.82 16.76
C ALA A 606 8.55 15.57 17.57
N ARG A 607 9.28 14.47 17.43
CA ARG A 607 9.09 13.25 18.24
C ARG A 607 9.49 13.44 19.71
N GLY A 608 10.27 14.47 20.05
CA GLY A 608 10.65 14.85 21.40
C GLY A 608 9.65 15.75 22.14
N GLY A 609 8.52 16.14 21.50
CA GLY A 609 7.52 17.05 22.07
C GLY A 609 6.92 16.58 23.40
N SER A 610 6.82 17.49 24.40
CA SER A 610 6.18 17.40 25.72
C SER A 610 6.58 16.25 26.68
N GLN A 611 7.33 15.25 26.25
CA GLN A 611 7.91 14.23 27.14
C GLN A 611 9.40 14.52 27.40
N PRO A 612 9.94 14.21 28.59
CA PRO A 612 11.37 14.36 28.82
C PRO A 612 12.14 13.58 27.76
N PRO A 613 13.26 14.13 27.27
CA PRO A 613 14.03 13.49 26.18
C PRO A 613 14.39 12.06 26.62
N ARG A 614 13.92 11.06 25.84
CA ARG A 614 14.17 9.63 26.05
C ARG A 614 15.58 9.20 25.63
N PHE A 615 16.50 10.17 25.42
CA PHE A 615 17.83 9.95 24.91
C PHE A 615 18.86 10.57 25.81
N GLU A 616 20.00 9.94 25.93
CA GLU A 616 21.16 10.61 26.49
C GLU A 616 21.47 11.85 25.63
N LYS A 617 21.81 12.97 26.26
CA LYS A 617 22.00 14.25 25.60
C LYS A 617 22.99 14.18 24.43
N GLY A 618 24.10 13.44 24.59
CA GLY A 618 25.12 13.28 23.55
C GLY A 618 24.68 12.46 22.35
N ASP A 619 23.81 11.45 22.52
CA ASP A 619 23.25 10.67 21.43
C ASP A 619 22.28 11.52 20.60
N ARG A 620 21.45 12.34 21.26
CA ARG A 620 20.51 13.22 20.57
C ARG A 620 21.21 14.29 19.73
N GLU A 621 22.23 14.96 20.27
CA GLU A 621 22.99 15.97 19.52
C GLU A 621 23.65 15.36 18.27
N LYS A 622 24.26 14.17 18.42
CA LYS A 622 24.86 13.45 17.29
C LYS A 622 23.80 12.95 16.30
N ALA A 623 22.66 12.49 16.78
CA ALA A 623 21.56 12.04 15.93
C ALA A 623 20.98 13.19 15.09
N LEU A 624 20.83 14.38 15.69
CA LEU A 624 20.42 15.59 14.96
C LEU A 624 21.44 16.00 13.88
N GLU A 625 22.74 15.96 14.20
CA GLU A 625 23.81 16.23 13.22
C GLU A 625 23.76 15.23 12.05
N VAL A 626 23.65 13.93 12.34
CA VAL A 626 23.59 12.90 11.29
C VAL A 626 22.31 13.04 10.47
N ALA A 627 21.16 13.31 11.12
CA ALA A 627 19.91 13.52 10.44
C ALA A 627 19.94 14.74 9.51
N TRP A 628 20.50 15.86 9.98
CA TRP A 628 20.72 17.02 9.15
C TRP A 628 21.61 16.68 7.94
N ASN A 629 22.76 16.04 8.16
CA ASN A 629 23.68 15.65 7.09
C ASN A 629 23.08 14.60 6.12
N SER A 630 22.02 13.90 6.53
CA SER A 630 21.26 12.97 5.68
C SER A 630 20.16 13.67 4.88
N SER A 631 19.94 14.95 5.11
CA SER A 631 18.86 15.74 4.54
C SER A 631 19.24 16.45 3.24
N PRO A 632 18.33 16.65 2.29
CA PRO A 632 18.53 17.50 1.11
C PRO A 632 18.96 18.92 1.47
N ASP A 633 18.35 19.52 2.49
CA ASP A 633 18.60 20.89 2.94
C ASP A 633 20.07 21.14 3.34
N ALA A 634 20.75 20.12 3.88
CA ALA A 634 22.17 20.19 4.22
C ALA A 634 23.09 20.27 2.98
N ALA A 635 22.61 19.81 1.81
CA ALA A 635 23.39 19.73 0.58
C ALA A 635 22.92 20.72 -0.50
N VAL A 636 21.98 21.61 -0.18
CA VAL A 636 21.34 22.53 -1.12
C VAL A 636 22.32 23.47 -1.84
N ASP A 637 23.52 23.74 -1.31
CA ASP A 637 24.58 24.53 -1.98
C ASP A 637 25.11 23.83 -3.24
N GLY A 638 24.98 22.49 -3.34
CA GLY A 638 25.35 21.73 -4.53
C GLY A 638 24.26 21.67 -5.61
N TRP A 639 23.06 22.11 -5.28
CA TRP A 639 21.90 21.97 -6.16
C TRP A 639 21.91 22.99 -7.31
N LYS A 640 21.81 22.51 -8.55
CA LYS A 640 21.83 23.34 -9.78
C LYS A 640 20.70 22.99 -10.75
N SER A 641 20.15 21.81 -10.64
CA SER A 641 19.16 21.28 -11.59
C SER A 641 17.76 21.83 -11.28
N PRO A 642 16.95 22.16 -12.31
CA PRO A 642 15.58 22.60 -12.09
C PRO A 642 14.75 21.52 -11.40
N VAL A 643 13.78 21.96 -10.58
CA VAL A 643 12.88 21.09 -9.83
C VAL A 643 11.44 21.59 -9.92
N LEU A 644 10.50 20.65 -9.99
CA LEU A 644 9.08 20.86 -9.74
C LEU A 644 8.74 20.27 -8.38
N LEU A 645 8.20 21.10 -7.48
CA LEU A 645 7.71 20.70 -6.16
C LEU A 645 6.18 20.57 -6.22
N ILE A 646 5.64 19.41 -5.81
CA ILE A 646 4.19 19.15 -5.80
C ILE A 646 3.78 18.73 -4.39
N GLN A 647 2.76 19.39 -3.82
CA GLN A 647 2.26 18.99 -2.49
C GLN A 647 0.81 19.44 -2.28
N GLY A 648 0.06 18.61 -1.52
CA GLY A 648 -1.20 18.98 -0.89
C GLY A 648 -0.94 19.79 0.40
N ASP A 649 -1.75 20.77 0.71
CA ASP A 649 -1.50 21.63 1.88
C ASP A 649 -2.11 21.09 3.19
N ASP A 650 -2.99 20.06 3.14
CA ASP A 650 -3.41 19.28 4.32
C ASP A 650 -2.55 18.00 4.53
N ASP A 651 -1.37 17.94 3.94
CA ASP A 651 -0.41 16.87 4.18
C ASP A 651 0.13 16.92 5.61
N ARG A 652 -0.18 15.87 6.39
CA ARG A 652 0.22 15.74 7.80
C ARG A 652 1.35 14.73 7.99
N ASN A 653 1.66 13.91 6.98
CA ASN A 653 2.78 12.97 6.99
C ASN A 653 4.10 13.69 6.73
N VAL A 654 4.10 14.52 5.69
CA VAL A 654 5.18 15.45 5.38
C VAL A 654 4.58 16.85 5.37
N ARG A 655 4.87 17.60 6.42
CA ARG A 655 4.25 18.92 6.61
C ARG A 655 4.56 19.84 5.44
N PHE A 656 3.58 20.58 4.98
CA PHE A 656 3.70 21.56 3.89
C PHE A 656 4.86 22.55 4.10
N GLN A 657 5.24 22.81 5.35
CA GLN A 657 6.39 23.62 5.72
C GLN A 657 7.73 23.10 5.13
N GLU A 658 7.88 21.79 4.91
CA GLU A 658 9.09 21.21 4.31
C GLU A 658 9.29 21.75 2.89
N THR A 659 8.23 21.77 2.08
CA THR A 659 8.24 22.32 0.72
C THR A 659 8.46 23.84 0.72
N VAL A 660 7.82 24.58 1.62
CA VAL A 660 8.01 26.05 1.73
C VAL A 660 9.46 26.38 2.05
N ASP A 661 10.08 25.63 2.97
CA ASP A 661 11.47 25.89 3.39
C ASP A 661 12.45 25.56 2.27
N LEU A 662 12.31 24.41 1.61
CA LEU A 662 13.14 24.02 0.48
C LEU A 662 13.02 25.03 -0.68
N ALA A 663 11.80 25.43 -1.07
CA ALA A 663 11.58 26.40 -2.13
C ALA A 663 12.34 27.71 -1.85
N ARG A 664 12.25 28.25 -0.63
CA ARG A 664 12.97 29.47 -0.22
C ARG A 664 14.47 29.32 -0.26
N ARG A 665 15.00 28.17 0.13
CA ARG A 665 16.44 27.87 0.08
C ARG A 665 16.96 27.81 -1.36
N LEU A 666 16.18 27.22 -2.27
CA LEU A 666 16.51 27.09 -3.69
C LEU A 666 16.41 28.45 -4.41
N GLU A 667 15.35 29.23 -4.16
CA GLU A 667 15.19 30.58 -4.68
C GLU A 667 16.39 31.49 -4.30
N ALA A 668 16.81 31.45 -3.03
CA ALA A 668 17.98 32.20 -2.55
C ALA A 668 19.30 31.84 -3.26
N ARG A 669 19.35 30.70 -3.95
CA ARG A 669 20.49 30.20 -4.72
C ARG A 669 20.30 30.32 -6.24
N ASN A 670 19.21 30.93 -6.67
CA ASN A 670 18.80 31.06 -8.07
C ASN A 670 18.65 29.68 -8.78
N VAL A 671 18.27 28.65 -8.07
CA VAL A 671 17.88 27.37 -8.65
C VAL A 671 16.48 27.53 -9.25
N PRO A 672 16.23 27.09 -10.50
CA PRO A 672 14.89 27.15 -11.08
C PRO A 672 13.93 26.21 -10.33
N VAL A 673 12.91 26.79 -9.71
CA VAL A 673 11.85 26.07 -8.96
C VAL A 673 10.51 26.35 -9.62
N GLU A 674 9.72 25.31 -9.83
CA GLU A 674 8.31 25.39 -10.16
C GLU A 674 7.52 24.74 -9.02
N GLU A 675 6.33 25.24 -8.75
CA GLU A 675 5.49 24.76 -7.66
C GLU A 675 4.08 24.41 -8.16
N LEU A 676 3.56 23.26 -7.70
CA LEU A 676 2.16 22.90 -7.86
C LEU A 676 1.58 22.57 -6.48
N VAL A 677 0.79 23.49 -5.96
CA VAL A 677 0.07 23.28 -4.70
C VAL A 677 -1.35 22.81 -4.99
N LEU A 678 -1.79 21.77 -4.30
CA LEU A 678 -3.12 21.17 -4.39
C LEU A 678 -3.87 21.47 -3.09
N PRO A 679 -4.75 22.49 -3.06
CA PRO A 679 -5.43 22.88 -1.83
C PRO A 679 -6.30 21.76 -1.26
N ASN A 680 -6.23 21.57 0.07
CA ASN A 680 -6.97 20.59 0.86
C ASN A 680 -6.66 19.11 0.50
N GLU A 681 -5.73 18.84 -0.40
CA GLU A 681 -5.24 17.48 -0.62
C GLU A 681 -4.31 17.04 0.49
N ILE A 682 -4.39 15.76 0.84
CA ILE A 682 -3.58 15.10 1.86
C ILE A 682 -2.33 14.45 1.25
N HIS A 683 -1.57 13.69 2.03
CA HIS A 683 -0.33 13.05 1.58
C HIS A 683 -0.54 12.10 0.39
N GLY A 684 -1.57 11.25 0.40
CA GLY A 684 -2.01 10.47 -0.76
C GLY A 684 -3.21 11.16 -1.40
N PHE A 685 -3.02 11.91 -2.48
CA PHE A 685 -4.11 12.69 -3.09
C PHE A 685 -5.36 11.83 -3.27
N LEU A 686 -6.49 12.33 -2.78
CA LEU A 686 -7.73 11.57 -2.75
C LEU A 686 -8.54 11.71 -4.02
N ARG A 687 -8.39 12.83 -4.75
CA ARG A 687 -9.12 13.08 -5.99
C ARG A 687 -8.33 12.65 -7.21
N HIS A 688 -9.01 11.97 -8.13
CA HIS A 688 -8.45 11.63 -9.44
C HIS A 688 -8.04 12.87 -10.23
N ALA A 689 -8.84 13.93 -10.17
CA ALA A 689 -8.51 15.20 -10.80
C ALA A 689 -7.18 15.81 -10.30
N SER A 690 -6.84 15.62 -9.03
CA SER A 690 -5.57 16.05 -8.45
C SER A 690 -4.40 15.22 -8.96
N TRP A 691 -4.57 13.91 -9.06
CA TRP A 691 -3.58 13.02 -9.68
C TRP A 691 -3.30 13.38 -11.13
N ILE A 692 -4.34 13.57 -11.96
CA ILE A 692 -4.17 13.99 -13.38
C ILE A 692 -3.32 15.28 -13.45
N ARG A 693 -3.63 16.29 -12.63
CA ARG A 693 -2.86 17.55 -12.61
C ARG A 693 -1.40 17.34 -12.21
N ALA A 694 -1.14 16.55 -11.19
CA ALA A 694 0.20 16.27 -10.70
C ALA A 694 1.03 15.48 -11.73
N ASP A 695 0.43 14.47 -12.36
CA ASP A 695 1.11 13.59 -13.30
C ASP A 695 1.37 14.25 -14.65
N GLU A 696 0.41 15.06 -15.15
CA GLU A 696 0.63 15.88 -16.34
C GLU A 696 1.72 16.94 -16.10
N ALA A 697 1.71 17.60 -14.93
CA ALA A 697 2.76 18.54 -14.56
C ALA A 697 4.13 17.85 -14.49
N THR A 698 4.20 16.65 -13.89
CA THR A 698 5.40 15.81 -13.80
C THR A 698 5.93 15.47 -15.20
N ALA A 699 5.11 14.93 -16.06
CA ALA A 699 5.49 14.53 -17.41
C ALA A 699 5.92 15.73 -18.27
N ASN A 700 5.17 16.82 -18.24
CA ASN A 700 5.46 18.03 -19.00
C ASN A 700 6.75 18.72 -18.53
N PHE A 701 7.00 18.77 -17.22
CA PHE A 701 8.23 19.30 -16.66
C PHE A 701 9.44 18.50 -17.10
N LEU A 702 9.40 17.17 -16.99
CA LEU A 702 10.47 16.27 -17.40
C LEU A 702 10.71 16.35 -18.91
N ALA A 703 9.66 16.36 -19.72
CA ALA A 703 9.78 16.46 -21.18
C ALA A 703 10.48 17.75 -21.62
N ARG A 704 10.04 18.90 -21.10
CA ARG A 704 10.59 20.21 -21.38
C ARG A 704 12.05 20.32 -20.95
N THR A 705 12.37 19.90 -19.73
CA THR A 705 13.70 20.07 -19.12
C THR A 705 14.73 19.09 -19.66
N LEU A 706 14.33 17.89 -20.07
CA LEU A 706 15.20 16.88 -20.64
C LEU A 706 15.20 16.88 -22.20
N GLY A 707 14.53 17.86 -22.81
CA GLY A 707 14.56 18.07 -24.26
C GLY A 707 13.88 16.96 -25.06
N VAL A 708 12.75 16.44 -24.55
CA VAL A 708 11.83 15.62 -25.35
C VAL A 708 10.81 16.57 -25.99
N THR A 709 10.95 16.81 -27.28
CA THR A 709 9.95 17.59 -28.03
C THR A 709 8.76 16.69 -28.29
N GLY A 710 7.59 17.05 -27.78
CA GLY A 710 6.35 16.47 -28.27
C GLY A 710 6.21 16.73 -29.76
N GLU A 711 5.91 15.71 -30.56
CA GLU A 711 5.54 15.89 -31.97
C GLU A 711 4.19 16.60 -32.10
#